data_eb02094e9c9f4b64baa165efba9c6c47
#
_entry.id   eb02094e9c9f4b64baa165efba9c6c47
#
_cell.length_a   1.000
_cell.length_b   1.000
_cell.length_c   1.000
_cell.angle_alpha   90.00
_cell.angle_beta   90.00
_cell.angle_gamma   90.00
#
_symmetry.space_group_name_H-M   'P 1'
#
loop_
_entity.id
_entity.type
_entity.pdbx_description
1 polymer ?
#
loop_
_entity_poly.entity_id
_entity_poly.type
_entity_poly.pdbx_seq_one_letter_code
_entity_poly.pdbx_strand_id
1 'polypeptide(L)'
;MKKLLSLFLCLFVGITISAQTKPDILYFKDRLQPLNNDNIFKTDGYFNWCSSIIKGDDGKYHLFYSRWPKKNGFDAWLTHSEIAHAISKNPSGPWQYKETVLTSRGKGHWDAITVHNPKIEFFDGKYYLYYCSTNMGTKDYTEQELIETAQKGGSHPNWKILRPNQRTGVAVAPTINGPWTRMDHPLIEPSGPITTLTVNPAIARGKDGKYYLIVKGDKPGETKFIRNQAIAISDSPTGPFVMQPKPVIDYLDTEDVSMWYDPVRDYFYGIFHAHTFIGMVSSQDGINWKKATEYVITPKKLPLSDGTELQPDRLERPFIYQEGGEPKVLSMAVKKGDDSYIVFVPVKENKIPLPNKKQLAWQEAEMGALVSYDLHVFDGKRYIQKDNRIDPIDDYQIFNPKKLNTDQWAKAMKDAGMTFAILTATHETGFALYQSEVNPYCMKALKFQDGKGDVVRDFVNSCRKYGIKPGIYLGIRWNSLLGVHDFKVNGEGDFRENRQKYYNHLVEGMVKEICTKYGDWFEIWFDGGADSPENGAPDVLPIVQQYQPNCLFYHNKQLAEARWGGSESGIVSYPCWATFPYYSTGAGELAHKEIALNNFQLLKTGDPNGKYWMPAMSDAPLRGNMGRHEWFWEPNDEASLFPVKNLMDIYCKSVGRNSTLIMGLTPDPDGLIPEPDVKRLKEWGDEIKRRFTNPIGSITGKGVIIDLKLPQNQKVNQIVLKEDIAKGERVRKFVLEGKTSKGWEKIVEGSCIGHKFIHLFDAMEVSSVRLKVLESNGEPQILDFSAFNTVEK
;
A
#
# COMPACT_ATOMS: atom_id res chain seq x y z
N MET A 1 -43.28 44.20 -39.88
CA MET A 1 -43.64 43.18 -38.88
C MET A 1 -42.89 41.90 -39.22
N LYS A 2 -41.71 41.70 -38.66
CA LYS A 2 -40.99 40.40 -38.71
C LYS A 2 -40.59 40.04 -37.30
N LYS A 3 -41.13 38.92 -36.76
CA LYS A 3 -40.82 38.37 -35.43
C LYS A 3 -39.47 37.64 -35.50
N LEU A 4 -38.52 38.06 -34.67
CA LEU A 4 -37.32 37.33 -34.41
C LEU A 4 -37.64 36.21 -33.38
N LEU A 5 -37.37 34.98 -33.79
CA LEU A 5 -37.43 33.82 -32.92
C LEU A 5 -35.99 33.55 -32.42
N SER A 6 -35.72 33.79 -31.13
CA SER A 6 -34.45 33.47 -30.51
C SER A 6 -34.46 32.01 -30.06
N LEU A 7 -33.60 31.22 -30.68
CA LEU A 7 -33.35 29.81 -30.32
C LEU A 7 -32.29 29.78 -29.20
N PHE A 8 -32.72 29.41 -27.97
CA PHE A 8 -31.79 29.09 -26.87
C PHE A 8 -31.29 27.66 -27.07
N LEU A 9 -30.02 27.55 -27.46
CA LEU A 9 -29.30 26.25 -27.50
C LEU A 9 -28.71 26.00 -26.09
N CYS A 10 -29.37 25.17 -25.29
CA CYS A 10 -28.78 24.65 -24.08
C CYS A 10 -27.71 23.62 -24.41
N LEU A 11 -26.43 24.03 -24.31
CA LEU A 11 -25.32 23.08 -24.27
C LEU A 11 -25.35 22.34 -22.94
N PHE A 12 -25.82 21.11 -22.94
CA PHE A 12 -25.54 20.15 -21.89
C PHE A 12 -24.08 19.72 -22.01
N VAL A 13 -23.18 20.33 -21.25
CA VAL A 13 -21.85 19.77 -21.00
C VAL A 13 -22.05 18.62 -20.04
N GLY A 14 -22.12 17.42 -20.59
CA GLY A 14 -22.05 16.19 -19.81
C GLY A 14 -20.68 16.11 -19.13
N ILE A 15 -20.61 16.48 -17.86
CA ILE A 15 -19.46 16.17 -17.02
C ILE A 15 -19.50 14.65 -16.83
N THR A 16 -18.76 13.92 -17.65
CA THR A 16 -18.40 12.53 -17.36
C THR A 16 -17.49 12.56 -16.13
N ILE A 17 -18.07 12.34 -14.95
CA ILE A 17 -17.29 11.98 -13.77
C ILE A 17 -16.66 10.63 -14.10
N SER A 18 -15.41 10.66 -14.56
CA SER A 18 -14.59 9.45 -14.61
C SER A 18 -14.46 8.95 -13.18
N ALA A 19 -15.19 7.90 -12.84
CA ALA A 19 -15.01 7.20 -11.59
C ALA A 19 -13.53 6.77 -11.54
N GLN A 20 -12.76 7.37 -10.64
CA GLN A 20 -11.36 7.04 -10.43
C GLN A 20 -11.33 5.56 -10.04
N THR A 21 -10.85 4.70 -10.94
CA THR A 21 -10.71 3.27 -10.67
C THR A 21 -9.74 3.09 -9.51
N LYS A 22 -10.22 2.48 -8.42
CA LYS A 22 -9.33 2.09 -7.31
C LYS A 22 -8.20 1.23 -7.88
N PRO A 23 -6.95 1.39 -7.44
CA PRO A 23 -5.87 0.49 -7.86
C PRO A 23 -6.13 -0.92 -7.29
N ASP A 24 -5.85 -1.94 -8.07
CA ASP A 24 -5.77 -3.30 -7.54
C ASP A 24 -4.43 -3.45 -6.80
N ILE A 25 -4.49 -3.74 -5.49
CA ILE A 25 -3.35 -3.67 -4.57
C ILE A 25 -3.07 -5.01 -3.88
N LEU A 26 -3.40 -6.12 -4.51
CA LEU A 26 -3.06 -7.44 -3.99
C LEU A 26 -1.59 -7.79 -4.33
N TYR A 27 -0.74 -7.83 -3.31
CA TYR A 27 0.69 -8.15 -3.42
C TYR A 27 1.04 -9.36 -2.56
N PHE A 28 1.54 -10.44 -3.16
CA PHE A 28 1.95 -11.63 -2.41
C PHE A 28 3.13 -12.42 -2.99
N LYS A 29 3.61 -12.12 -4.19
CA LYS A 29 4.71 -12.87 -4.82
C LYS A 29 5.98 -12.92 -3.97
N ASP A 30 6.35 -11.78 -3.36
CA ASP A 30 7.54 -11.69 -2.50
C ASP A 30 7.35 -12.37 -1.13
N ARG A 31 6.14 -12.86 -0.86
CA ARG A 31 5.78 -13.60 0.35
C ARG A 31 5.76 -15.12 0.15
N LEU A 32 5.95 -15.58 -1.09
CA LEU A 32 6.03 -17.01 -1.41
C LEU A 32 7.24 -17.61 -0.71
N GLN A 33 7.02 -18.72 0.00
CA GLN A 33 8.06 -19.41 0.76
C GLN A 33 8.62 -20.61 -0.01
N PRO A 34 9.88 -20.99 0.20
CA PRO A 34 10.43 -22.22 -0.37
C PRO A 34 9.61 -23.44 0.05
N LEU A 35 9.50 -24.42 -0.87
CA LEU A 35 8.83 -25.68 -0.64
C LEU A 35 9.70 -26.62 0.19
N ASN A 36 9.08 -27.34 1.13
CA ASN A 36 9.63 -28.51 1.79
C ASN A 36 8.79 -29.76 1.45
N ASN A 37 9.16 -30.91 1.98
CA ASN A 37 8.49 -32.18 1.69
C ASN A 37 7.01 -32.21 2.12
N ASP A 38 6.64 -31.50 3.18
CA ASP A 38 5.25 -31.43 3.66
C ASP A 38 4.35 -30.65 2.70
N ASN A 39 4.95 -29.83 1.84
CA ASN A 39 4.25 -29.02 0.84
C ASN A 39 4.05 -29.77 -0.50
N ILE A 40 4.44 -31.03 -0.59
CA ILE A 40 4.32 -31.85 -1.80
C ILE A 40 3.34 -32.99 -1.52
N PHE A 41 2.28 -33.08 -2.33
CA PHE A 41 1.28 -34.12 -2.22
C PHE A 41 1.22 -35.00 -3.44
N LYS A 42 1.34 -36.29 -3.23
CA LYS A 42 1.17 -37.35 -4.23
C LYS A 42 0.55 -38.59 -3.63
N THR A 43 -0.13 -39.37 -4.46
CA THR A 43 -0.67 -40.67 -4.10
C THR A 43 -0.04 -41.77 -4.96
N ASP A 44 0.38 -42.85 -4.34
CA ASP A 44 1.06 -43.96 -5.02
C ASP A 44 0.18 -44.56 -6.14
N GLY A 45 0.79 -44.84 -7.29
CA GLY A 45 0.12 -45.41 -8.44
C GLY A 45 -0.75 -44.43 -9.26
N TYR A 46 -0.81 -43.16 -8.85
CA TYR A 46 -1.62 -42.14 -9.54
C TYR A 46 -0.81 -40.93 -9.98
N PHE A 47 -1.24 -40.31 -11.06
CA PHE A 47 -0.96 -38.92 -11.35
C PHE A 47 -1.93 -38.07 -10.58
N ASN A 48 -1.43 -37.00 -9.91
CA ASN A 48 -2.25 -36.04 -9.16
C ASN A 48 -2.19 -34.68 -9.84
N TRP A 49 -3.35 -34.05 -10.03
CA TRP A 49 -3.47 -32.83 -10.79
C TRP A 49 -4.57 -31.93 -10.22
N CYS A 50 -4.52 -30.63 -10.50
CA CYS A 50 -5.46 -29.65 -10.02
C CYS A 50 -5.57 -29.62 -8.49
N SER A 51 -6.14 -28.59 -7.95
CA SER A 51 -6.42 -28.49 -6.52
C SER A 51 -7.47 -27.41 -6.27
N SER A 52 -8.34 -27.66 -5.34
CA SER A 52 -9.22 -26.67 -4.76
C SER A 52 -9.33 -26.92 -3.26
N ILE A 53 -9.00 -25.91 -2.46
CA ILE A 53 -8.94 -26.01 -0.99
C ILE A 53 -10.09 -25.24 -0.37
N ILE A 54 -10.72 -25.82 0.63
CA ILE A 54 -11.71 -25.17 1.48
C ILE A 54 -11.48 -25.55 2.93
N LYS A 55 -11.78 -24.66 3.87
CA LYS A 55 -11.79 -24.97 5.30
C LYS A 55 -13.18 -25.49 5.67
N GLY A 56 -13.24 -26.66 6.29
CA GLY A 56 -14.49 -27.26 6.76
C GLY A 56 -14.91 -26.77 8.13
N ASP A 57 -16.16 -27.03 8.49
CA ASP A 57 -16.70 -26.73 9.82
C ASP A 57 -16.05 -27.57 10.93
N ASP A 58 -15.37 -28.67 10.56
CA ASP A 58 -14.55 -29.48 11.46
C ASP A 58 -13.19 -28.86 11.80
N GLY A 59 -12.93 -27.65 11.27
CA GLY A 59 -11.70 -26.89 11.47
C GLY A 59 -10.52 -27.40 10.65
N LYS A 60 -10.69 -28.45 9.86
CA LYS A 60 -9.66 -28.97 8.94
C LYS A 60 -9.74 -28.33 7.57
N TYR A 61 -8.66 -28.48 6.84
CA TYR A 61 -8.59 -28.12 5.42
C TYR A 61 -8.90 -29.35 4.58
N HIS A 62 -9.72 -29.14 3.55
CA HIS A 62 -10.19 -30.16 2.63
C HIS A 62 -9.70 -29.81 1.24
N LEU A 63 -9.01 -30.73 0.62
CA LEU A 63 -8.46 -30.63 -0.73
C LEU A 63 -9.26 -31.54 -1.66
N PHE A 64 -9.88 -30.94 -2.67
CA PHE A 64 -10.46 -31.69 -3.79
C PHE A 64 -9.49 -31.60 -4.97
N TYR A 65 -9.14 -32.75 -5.56
CA TYR A 65 -8.13 -32.81 -6.60
C TYR A 65 -8.44 -33.91 -7.63
N SER A 66 -7.88 -33.81 -8.82
CA SER A 66 -8.00 -34.83 -9.85
C SER A 66 -6.89 -35.86 -9.70
N ARG A 67 -7.19 -37.14 -9.98
CA ARG A 67 -6.19 -38.17 -10.10
C ARG A 67 -6.61 -39.22 -11.15
N TRP A 68 -5.62 -39.91 -11.73
CA TRP A 68 -5.83 -41.04 -12.64
C TRP A 68 -4.67 -41.99 -12.56
N PRO A 69 -4.91 -43.31 -12.90
CA PRO A 69 -3.89 -44.35 -12.76
C PRO A 69 -2.66 -44.12 -13.63
N LYS A 70 -1.46 -44.17 -13.07
CA LYS A 70 -0.19 -44.02 -13.81
C LYS A 70 -0.02 -45.07 -14.92
N LYS A 71 -0.51 -46.29 -14.69
CA LYS A 71 -0.42 -47.39 -15.68
C LYS A 71 -1.05 -47.07 -17.03
N ASN A 72 -2.01 -46.15 -17.09
CA ASN A 72 -2.74 -45.76 -18.29
C ASN A 72 -2.04 -44.59 -19.04
N GLY A 73 -0.93 -44.07 -18.53
CA GLY A 73 -0.21 -42.94 -19.14
C GLY A 73 -0.70 -41.58 -18.65
N PHE A 74 0.11 -40.52 -18.86
CA PHE A 74 -0.24 -39.18 -18.40
C PHE A 74 -1.50 -38.63 -19.05
N ASP A 75 -1.71 -38.91 -20.34
CA ASP A 75 -2.86 -38.40 -21.09
C ASP A 75 -4.19 -39.07 -20.73
N ALA A 76 -4.17 -40.06 -19.82
CA ALA A 76 -5.36 -40.71 -19.29
C ALA A 76 -6.27 -39.75 -18.46
N TRP A 77 -5.87 -38.48 -18.25
CA TRP A 77 -6.76 -37.47 -17.69
C TRP A 77 -8.06 -37.31 -18.48
N LEU A 78 -8.04 -37.52 -19.80
CA LEU A 78 -9.21 -37.43 -20.68
C LEU A 78 -10.15 -38.64 -20.58
N THR A 79 -9.65 -39.78 -20.13
CA THR A 79 -10.35 -41.08 -20.18
C THR A 79 -10.55 -41.78 -18.84
N HIS A 80 -9.74 -41.47 -17.80
CA HIS A 80 -9.74 -42.23 -16.55
C HIS A 80 -9.64 -41.34 -15.31
N SER A 81 -9.78 -40.02 -15.41
CA SER A 81 -9.68 -39.15 -14.27
C SER A 81 -10.89 -39.24 -13.34
N GLU A 82 -10.63 -39.18 -12.06
CA GLU A 82 -11.60 -39.11 -10.94
C GLU A 82 -11.28 -37.94 -10.02
N ILE A 83 -12.24 -37.52 -9.21
CA ILE A 83 -12.05 -36.49 -8.17
C ILE A 83 -11.92 -37.19 -6.82
N ALA A 84 -10.79 -36.92 -6.17
CA ALA A 84 -10.46 -37.40 -4.86
C ALA A 84 -10.42 -36.28 -3.82
N HIS A 85 -10.49 -36.68 -2.55
CA HIS A 85 -10.52 -35.81 -1.38
C HIS A 85 -9.36 -36.16 -0.45
N ALA A 86 -8.66 -35.15 0.00
CA ALA A 86 -7.63 -35.24 1.03
C ALA A 86 -7.87 -34.21 2.12
N ILE A 87 -7.34 -34.46 3.30
CA ILE A 87 -7.48 -33.59 4.49
C ILE A 87 -6.13 -33.21 5.09
N SER A 88 -6.07 -32.04 5.70
CA SER A 88 -4.89 -31.56 6.44
C SER A 88 -5.28 -30.67 7.62
N LYS A 89 -4.37 -30.51 8.59
CA LYS A 89 -4.48 -29.50 9.66
C LYS A 89 -3.99 -28.13 9.22
N ASN A 90 -3.21 -28.05 8.13
CA ASN A 90 -2.65 -26.83 7.57
C ASN A 90 -2.97 -26.73 6.07
N PRO A 91 -3.26 -25.56 5.53
CA PRO A 91 -3.59 -25.39 4.11
C PRO A 91 -2.40 -25.67 3.17
N SER A 92 -1.17 -25.65 3.67
CA SER A 92 0.05 -25.99 2.91
C SER A 92 0.48 -27.45 3.06
N GLY A 93 -0.30 -28.27 3.75
CA GLY A 93 0.02 -29.68 4.02
C GLY A 93 0.65 -29.93 5.41
N PRO A 94 1.11 -31.18 5.70
CA PRO A 94 1.00 -32.34 4.82
C PRO A 94 -0.44 -32.79 4.62
N TRP A 95 -0.76 -33.27 3.41
CA TRP A 95 -2.08 -33.73 3.05
C TRP A 95 -2.18 -35.24 3.14
N GLN A 96 -3.32 -35.73 3.59
CA GLN A 96 -3.62 -37.15 3.69
C GLN A 96 -4.83 -37.48 2.81
N TYR A 97 -4.66 -38.43 1.88
CA TYR A 97 -5.79 -38.96 1.10
C TYR A 97 -6.87 -39.53 2.01
N LYS A 98 -8.11 -39.23 1.69
CA LYS A 98 -9.27 -39.70 2.44
C LYS A 98 -10.12 -40.67 1.63
N GLU A 99 -10.63 -40.21 0.47
CA GLU A 99 -11.58 -40.97 -0.35
C GLU A 99 -11.63 -40.46 -1.79
N THR A 100 -12.21 -41.27 -2.70
CA THR A 100 -12.68 -40.82 -4.00
C THR A 100 -14.09 -40.28 -3.85
N VAL A 101 -14.35 -39.06 -4.33
CA VAL A 101 -15.63 -38.36 -4.15
C VAL A 101 -16.54 -38.52 -5.36
N LEU A 102 -15.98 -38.30 -6.55
CA LEU A 102 -16.71 -38.40 -7.80
C LEU A 102 -15.95 -39.28 -8.78
N THR A 103 -16.66 -40.22 -9.42
CA THR A 103 -16.20 -40.99 -10.59
C THR A 103 -17.16 -40.75 -11.75
N SER A 104 -16.84 -41.24 -12.92
CA SER A 104 -17.77 -41.27 -14.08
C SER A 104 -19.08 -41.94 -13.72
N ARG A 105 -20.21 -41.47 -14.29
CA ARG A 105 -21.53 -42.11 -14.12
C ARG A 105 -21.80 -43.23 -15.14
N GLY A 106 -20.93 -43.36 -16.15
CA GLY A 106 -21.09 -44.33 -17.22
C GLY A 106 -22.11 -43.95 -18.27
N LYS A 107 -22.39 -44.91 -19.14
CA LYS A 107 -23.30 -44.73 -20.25
C LYS A 107 -24.66 -44.14 -19.89
N GLY A 108 -25.18 -43.25 -20.73
CA GLY A 108 -26.48 -42.59 -20.50
C GLY A 108 -26.41 -41.26 -19.76
N HIS A 109 -25.25 -40.91 -19.25
CA HIS A 109 -25.04 -39.64 -18.57
C HIS A 109 -24.11 -38.72 -19.34
N TRP A 110 -24.22 -37.41 -19.21
CA TRP A 110 -23.37 -36.43 -19.83
C TRP A 110 -21.92 -36.46 -19.29
N ASP A 111 -21.71 -36.95 -18.06
CA ASP A 111 -20.44 -37.16 -17.38
C ASP A 111 -20.06 -38.67 -17.36
N ALA A 112 -20.08 -39.28 -18.57
CA ALA A 112 -20.02 -40.72 -18.72
C ALA A 112 -18.63 -41.34 -18.65
N ILE A 113 -17.55 -40.58 -18.93
CA ILE A 113 -16.19 -41.15 -19.04
C ILE A 113 -15.30 -40.69 -17.89
N THR A 114 -15.24 -39.40 -17.59
CA THR A 114 -14.34 -38.86 -16.54
C THR A 114 -15.03 -37.79 -15.68
N VAL A 115 -14.41 -37.49 -14.56
CA VAL A 115 -14.64 -36.27 -13.80
C VAL A 115 -13.28 -35.72 -13.37
N HIS A 116 -13.02 -34.40 -13.64
CA HIS A 116 -11.73 -33.80 -13.32
C HIS A 116 -11.85 -32.28 -13.11
N ASN A 117 -10.74 -31.62 -12.75
CA ASN A 117 -10.61 -30.17 -12.54
C ASN A 117 -11.63 -29.62 -11.51
N PRO A 118 -11.60 -30.12 -10.26
CA PRO A 118 -12.54 -29.71 -9.22
C PRO A 118 -12.34 -28.27 -8.80
N LYS A 119 -13.46 -27.60 -8.51
CA LYS A 119 -13.52 -26.32 -7.81
C LYS A 119 -14.61 -26.41 -6.73
N ILE A 120 -14.20 -26.41 -5.47
CA ILE A 120 -15.11 -26.46 -4.31
C ILE A 120 -15.41 -25.06 -3.80
N GLU A 121 -16.68 -24.75 -3.55
CA GLU A 121 -17.15 -23.52 -2.94
C GLU A 121 -18.26 -23.80 -1.95
N PHE A 122 -18.46 -22.84 -1.01
CA PHE A 122 -19.56 -22.88 -0.04
C PHE A 122 -20.42 -21.63 -0.21
N PHE A 123 -21.68 -21.83 -0.61
CA PHE A 123 -22.66 -20.76 -0.79
C PHE A 123 -23.96 -21.12 -0.09
N ASP A 124 -24.52 -20.17 0.65
CA ASP A 124 -25.86 -20.26 1.21
C ASP A 124 -26.15 -21.57 1.97
N GLY A 125 -25.16 -22.01 2.75
CA GLY A 125 -25.26 -23.21 3.62
C GLY A 125 -25.07 -24.54 2.90
N LYS A 126 -24.60 -24.55 1.64
CA LYS A 126 -24.33 -25.76 0.86
C LYS A 126 -22.95 -25.73 0.22
N TYR A 127 -22.40 -26.91 -0.04
CA TYR A 127 -21.15 -27.10 -0.78
C TYR A 127 -21.47 -27.37 -2.25
N TYR A 128 -20.70 -26.70 -3.14
CA TYR A 128 -20.80 -26.83 -4.59
C TYR A 128 -19.46 -27.26 -5.14
N LEU A 129 -19.43 -28.45 -5.75
CA LEU A 129 -18.23 -29.00 -6.40
C LEU A 129 -18.43 -28.92 -7.92
N TYR A 130 -17.82 -27.89 -8.52
CA TYR A 130 -17.78 -27.74 -9.97
C TYR A 130 -16.70 -28.63 -10.54
N TYR A 131 -16.96 -29.24 -11.71
CA TYR A 131 -16.03 -30.18 -12.33
C TYR A 131 -16.18 -30.20 -13.84
N CYS A 132 -15.15 -30.72 -14.53
CA CYS A 132 -15.25 -31.08 -15.95
C CYS A 132 -15.54 -32.55 -16.10
N SER A 133 -16.15 -32.91 -17.19
CA SER A 133 -16.35 -34.30 -17.59
C SER A 133 -16.24 -34.49 -19.09
N THR A 134 -15.81 -35.68 -19.50
CA THR A 134 -15.81 -36.13 -20.87
C THR A 134 -17.06 -36.99 -21.12
N ASN A 135 -17.85 -36.64 -22.13
CA ASN A 135 -19.03 -37.37 -22.55
C ASN A 135 -18.69 -38.38 -23.66
N MET A 136 -19.41 -39.50 -23.73
CA MET A 136 -19.22 -40.51 -24.75
C MET A 136 -19.57 -40.03 -26.16
N GLY A 137 -20.48 -39.03 -26.28
CA GLY A 137 -21.06 -38.67 -27.55
C GLY A 137 -22.02 -39.75 -28.04
N THR A 138 -21.89 -40.13 -29.33
CA THR A 138 -22.73 -41.14 -30.00
C THR A 138 -22.12 -42.52 -30.08
N LYS A 139 -20.88 -42.70 -29.58
CA LYS A 139 -20.14 -43.96 -29.61
C LYS A 139 -19.92 -44.48 -28.19
N ASP A 140 -20.18 -45.78 -28.01
CA ASP A 140 -19.75 -46.50 -26.82
C ASP A 140 -18.26 -46.89 -26.92
N TYR A 141 -17.52 -46.70 -25.82
CA TYR A 141 -16.11 -47.05 -25.75
C TYR A 141 -15.89 -48.18 -24.71
N THR A 142 -15.15 -49.19 -25.14
CA THR A 142 -14.64 -50.22 -24.21
C THR A 142 -13.51 -49.64 -23.35
N GLU A 143 -13.27 -50.23 -22.20
CA GLU A 143 -12.14 -49.87 -21.31
C GLU A 143 -10.80 -49.93 -22.05
N GLN A 144 -10.60 -50.99 -22.89
CA GLN A 144 -9.39 -51.17 -23.70
C GLN A 144 -9.23 -50.01 -24.71
N GLU A 145 -10.27 -49.60 -25.40
CA GLU A 145 -10.22 -48.45 -26.32
C GLU A 145 -9.88 -47.15 -25.63
N LEU A 146 -10.38 -46.95 -24.39
CA LEU A 146 -10.06 -45.76 -23.57
C LEU A 146 -8.60 -45.78 -23.11
N ILE A 147 -8.03 -46.94 -22.74
CA ILE A 147 -6.62 -47.09 -22.38
C ILE A 147 -5.73 -46.83 -23.61
N GLU A 148 -6.03 -47.41 -24.75
CA GLU A 148 -5.27 -47.16 -25.99
C GLU A 148 -5.33 -45.70 -26.44
N THR A 149 -6.50 -45.06 -26.31
CA THR A 149 -6.66 -43.64 -26.56
C THR A 149 -5.74 -42.80 -25.66
N ALA A 150 -5.67 -43.13 -24.38
CA ALA A 150 -4.83 -42.45 -23.42
C ALA A 150 -3.32 -42.64 -23.70
N GLN A 151 -2.90 -43.88 -23.98
CA GLN A 151 -1.50 -44.20 -24.28
C GLN A 151 -0.96 -43.53 -25.54
N LYS A 152 -1.81 -43.34 -26.55
CA LYS A 152 -1.45 -42.69 -27.84
C LYS A 152 -1.73 -41.19 -27.82
N GLY A 153 -2.50 -40.70 -26.84
CA GLY A 153 -2.83 -39.27 -26.65
C GLY A 153 -3.40 -38.62 -27.90
N GLY A 154 -3.02 -37.40 -28.20
CA GLY A 154 -3.52 -36.60 -29.34
C GLY A 154 -3.32 -37.21 -30.73
N SER A 155 -2.52 -38.25 -30.87
CA SER A 155 -2.35 -38.99 -32.13
C SER A 155 -3.47 -40.00 -32.35
N HIS A 156 -4.22 -40.40 -31.34
CA HIS A 156 -5.30 -41.37 -31.45
C HIS A 156 -6.58 -40.74 -32.02
N PRO A 157 -7.30 -41.39 -33.00
CA PRO A 157 -8.54 -40.84 -33.54
C PRO A 157 -9.61 -40.52 -32.49
N ASN A 158 -9.80 -41.39 -31.49
CA ASN A 158 -10.77 -41.19 -30.42
C ASN A 158 -10.46 -39.95 -29.56
N TRP A 159 -9.18 -39.56 -29.42
CA TRP A 159 -8.82 -38.33 -28.73
C TRP A 159 -9.47 -37.10 -29.34
N LYS A 160 -9.46 -37.00 -30.69
CA LYS A 160 -10.06 -35.90 -31.41
C LYS A 160 -11.58 -35.86 -31.29
N ILE A 161 -12.21 -37.00 -30.96
CA ILE A 161 -13.65 -37.11 -30.74
C ILE A 161 -13.99 -36.77 -29.29
N LEU A 162 -13.24 -37.31 -28.33
CA LEU A 162 -13.52 -37.17 -26.91
C LEU A 162 -13.19 -35.75 -26.37
N ARG A 163 -12.14 -35.12 -26.87
CA ARG A 163 -11.74 -33.80 -26.43
C ARG A 163 -12.85 -32.75 -26.61
N PRO A 164 -13.52 -32.62 -27.78
CA PRO A 164 -14.63 -31.69 -27.95
C PRO A 164 -15.86 -31.98 -27.07
N ASN A 165 -16.00 -33.23 -26.61
CA ASN A 165 -17.13 -33.68 -25.82
C ASN A 165 -17.00 -33.36 -24.31
N GLN A 166 -16.08 -32.47 -23.95
CA GLN A 166 -15.92 -32.06 -22.55
C GLN A 166 -16.85 -30.88 -22.18
N ARG A 167 -17.48 -31.00 -21.04
CA ARG A 167 -18.39 -29.98 -20.48
C ARG A 167 -18.12 -29.78 -18.98
N THR A 168 -18.57 -28.65 -18.45
CA THR A 168 -18.59 -28.34 -17.04
C THR A 168 -19.94 -28.66 -16.41
N GLY A 169 -19.90 -29.22 -15.21
CA GLY A 169 -21.06 -29.46 -14.36
C GLY A 169 -20.83 -29.11 -12.91
N VAL A 170 -21.82 -29.34 -12.08
CA VAL A 170 -21.77 -29.12 -10.63
C VAL A 170 -22.45 -30.25 -9.87
N ALA A 171 -21.85 -30.61 -8.74
CA ALA A 171 -22.45 -31.47 -7.72
C ALA A 171 -22.68 -30.64 -6.45
N VAL A 172 -23.81 -30.83 -5.80
CA VAL A 172 -24.22 -30.08 -4.62
C VAL A 172 -24.40 -31.02 -3.41
N ALA A 173 -23.93 -30.58 -2.26
CA ALA A 173 -24.03 -31.35 -1.03
C ALA A 173 -24.37 -30.49 0.19
N PRO A 174 -25.11 -31.04 1.18
CA PRO A 174 -25.39 -30.32 2.44
C PRO A 174 -24.17 -30.28 3.37
N THR A 175 -23.24 -31.21 3.23
CA THR A 175 -22.00 -31.27 4.01
C THR A 175 -20.79 -31.43 3.10
N ILE A 176 -19.61 -31.12 3.58
CA ILE A 176 -18.36 -31.27 2.82
C ILE A 176 -18.04 -32.74 2.45
N ASN A 177 -18.64 -33.68 3.14
CA ASN A 177 -18.50 -35.11 2.91
C ASN A 177 -19.63 -35.70 2.05
N GLY A 178 -20.53 -34.89 1.52
CA GLY A 178 -21.68 -35.31 0.73
C GLY A 178 -22.97 -35.48 1.59
N PRO A 179 -23.94 -36.26 1.08
CA PRO A 179 -23.94 -36.88 -0.24
C PRO A 179 -23.99 -35.87 -1.38
N TRP A 180 -23.29 -36.16 -2.49
CA TRP A 180 -23.19 -35.27 -3.63
C TRP A 180 -24.26 -35.57 -4.68
N THR A 181 -25.13 -34.61 -4.93
CA THR A 181 -26.16 -34.67 -5.98
C THR A 181 -25.67 -33.95 -7.23
N ARG A 182 -25.57 -34.66 -8.37
CA ARG A 182 -25.10 -34.10 -9.64
C ARG A 182 -26.28 -33.66 -10.51
N MET A 183 -26.06 -32.67 -11.34
CA MET A 183 -27.01 -32.29 -12.39
C MET A 183 -26.99 -33.31 -13.53
N ASP A 184 -28.15 -33.49 -14.18
CA ASP A 184 -28.29 -34.44 -15.30
C ASP A 184 -27.96 -33.83 -16.66
N HIS A 185 -27.50 -32.58 -16.67
CA HIS A 185 -27.06 -31.86 -17.85
C HIS A 185 -25.83 -31.00 -17.53
N PRO A 186 -25.03 -30.64 -18.55
CA PRO A 186 -23.94 -29.68 -18.36
C PRO A 186 -24.44 -28.34 -17.82
N LEU A 187 -23.59 -27.66 -17.04
CA LEU A 187 -23.89 -26.36 -16.45
C LEU A 187 -23.96 -25.24 -17.50
N ILE A 188 -23.15 -25.34 -18.55
CA ILE A 188 -23.02 -24.33 -19.61
C ILE A 188 -22.50 -24.95 -20.91
N GLU A 189 -23.05 -24.50 -22.04
CA GLU A 189 -22.58 -24.82 -23.39
C GLU A 189 -21.65 -23.74 -23.94
N PRO A 190 -20.73 -24.10 -24.87
CA PRO A 190 -19.82 -23.13 -25.48
C PRO A 190 -20.56 -22.11 -26.33
N SER A 191 -20.27 -20.84 -26.15
CA SER A 191 -20.86 -19.73 -26.92
C SER A 191 -20.02 -18.47 -26.79
N GLY A 192 -20.32 -17.45 -27.62
CA GLY A 192 -19.62 -16.15 -27.54
C GLY A 192 -18.13 -16.25 -27.83
N PRO A 193 -17.25 -15.92 -26.86
CA PRO A 193 -15.80 -15.90 -27.08
C PRO A 193 -15.14 -17.28 -27.08
N ILE A 194 -15.90 -18.38 -26.88
CA ILE A 194 -15.41 -19.76 -26.91
C ILE A 194 -16.31 -20.67 -27.73
N THR A 195 -15.68 -21.67 -28.28
CA THR A 195 -16.33 -22.76 -29.03
C THR A 195 -15.82 -24.12 -28.55
N THR A 196 -16.38 -25.19 -29.08
CA THR A 196 -15.98 -26.60 -28.94
C THR A 196 -16.27 -27.18 -27.56
N LEU A 197 -15.78 -26.60 -26.51
CA LEU A 197 -15.85 -27.16 -25.13
C LEU A 197 -15.99 -26.10 -24.06
N THR A 198 -16.45 -26.51 -22.88
CA THR A 198 -16.49 -25.68 -21.66
C THR A 198 -15.87 -26.46 -20.52
N VAL A 199 -14.63 -26.10 -20.13
CA VAL A 199 -13.85 -26.82 -19.12
C VAL A 199 -13.16 -25.86 -18.15
N ASN A 200 -12.54 -26.40 -17.12
CA ASN A 200 -11.74 -25.69 -16.13
C ASN A 200 -12.54 -24.59 -15.43
N PRO A 201 -13.64 -24.95 -14.74
CA PRO A 201 -14.48 -23.97 -14.05
C PRO A 201 -13.75 -23.25 -12.92
N ALA A 202 -13.98 -21.95 -12.84
CA ALA A 202 -13.64 -21.12 -11.69
C ALA A 202 -14.84 -20.22 -11.39
N ILE A 203 -15.31 -20.20 -10.17
CA ILE A 203 -16.51 -19.47 -9.78
C ILE A 203 -16.24 -18.58 -8.57
N ALA A 204 -16.91 -17.42 -8.56
CA ALA A 204 -16.94 -16.53 -7.39
C ALA A 204 -18.30 -15.84 -7.30
N ARG A 205 -18.72 -15.49 -6.08
CA ARG A 205 -19.87 -14.63 -5.86
C ARG A 205 -19.42 -13.19 -5.75
N GLY A 206 -19.96 -12.29 -6.57
CA GLY A 206 -19.69 -10.88 -6.53
C GLY A 206 -20.44 -10.15 -5.41
N LYS A 207 -20.09 -8.87 -5.18
CA LYS A 207 -20.76 -8.00 -4.20
C LYS A 207 -22.25 -7.73 -4.52
N ASP A 208 -22.60 -7.85 -5.79
CA ASP A 208 -23.99 -7.74 -6.30
C ASP A 208 -24.84 -8.99 -6.02
N GLY A 209 -24.24 -10.02 -5.39
CA GLY A 209 -24.88 -11.30 -5.08
C GLY A 209 -24.91 -12.29 -6.24
N LYS A 210 -24.48 -11.89 -7.44
CA LYS A 210 -24.42 -12.75 -8.63
C LYS A 210 -23.22 -13.68 -8.62
N TYR A 211 -23.34 -14.76 -9.36
CA TYR A 211 -22.30 -15.77 -9.54
C TYR A 211 -21.61 -15.59 -10.88
N TYR A 212 -20.30 -15.48 -10.84
CA TYR A 212 -19.40 -15.28 -11.98
C TYR A 212 -18.66 -16.57 -12.22
N LEU A 213 -18.82 -17.17 -13.40
CA LEU A 213 -18.21 -18.44 -13.78
C LEU A 213 -17.23 -18.23 -14.94
N ILE A 214 -15.94 -18.50 -14.74
CA ILE A 214 -14.97 -18.60 -15.84
C ILE A 214 -14.95 -20.05 -16.31
N VAL A 215 -14.97 -20.24 -17.63
CA VAL A 215 -14.73 -21.51 -18.31
C VAL A 215 -13.79 -21.29 -19.48
N LYS A 216 -13.01 -22.32 -19.80
CA LYS A 216 -12.11 -22.33 -20.96
C LYS A 216 -12.78 -23.03 -22.14
N GLY A 217 -12.54 -22.51 -23.33
CA GLY A 217 -12.88 -23.16 -24.62
C GLY A 217 -11.88 -22.80 -25.68
N ASP A 218 -12.11 -23.31 -26.93
CA ASP A 218 -11.30 -22.93 -28.07
C ASP A 218 -11.75 -21.57 -28.61
N LYS A 219 -10.78 -20.77 -29.10
CA LYS A 219 -11.05 -19.46 -29.69
C LYS A 219 -11.76 -19.65 -31.05
N PRO A 220 -12.91 -19.02 -31.28
CA PRO A 220 -13.61 -19.09 -32.52
C PRO A 220 -12.80 -18.58 -33.74
N GLY A 221 -12.92 -19.22 -34.88
CA GLY A 221 -12.27 -18.78 -36.11
C GLY A 221 -10.78 -19.10 -36.25
N GLU A 222 -10.17 -19.72 -35.27
CA GLU A 222 -8.76 -20.12 -35.30
C GLU A 222 -8.60 -21.55 -35.86
N THR A 223 -7.59 -21.75 -36.73
CA THR A 223 -7.22 -23.07 -37.26
C THR A 223 -6.25 -23.83 -36.35
N LYS A 224 -5.57 -23.11 -35.45
CA LYS A 224 -4.69 -23.67 -34.41
C LYS A 224 -5.40 -23.72 -33.08
N PHE A 225 -4.91 -24.55 -32.21
CA PHE A 225 -5.36 -24.69 -30.83
C PHE A 225 -5.01 -23.45 -30.01
N ILE A 226 -5.83 -22.42 -30.08
CA ILE A 226 -5.73 -21.23 -29.22
C ILE A 226 -6.89 -21.25 -28.23
N ARG A 227 -6.60 -21.03 -26.97
CA ARG A 227 -7.56 -21.13 -25.90
C ARG A 227 -8.02 -19.76 -25.48
N ASN A 228 -9.32 -19.63 -25.22
CA ASN A 228 -9.90 -18.46 -24.57
C ASN A 228 -10.48 -18.82 -23.21
N GLN A 229 -10.45 -17.85 -22.31
CA GLN A 229 -11.13 -17.89 -21.01
C GLN A 229 -12.36 -17.00 -21.11
N ALA A 230 -13.54 -17.59 -20.99
CA ALA A 230 -14.81 -16.87 -21.06
C ALA A 230 -15.42 -16.69 -19.68
N ILE A 231 -16.14 -15.59 -19.46
CA ILE A 231 -16.90 -15.32 -18.24
C ILE A 231 -18.39 -15.43 -18.52
N ALA A 232 -19.15 -16.09 -17.63
CA ALA A 232 -20.59 -16.18 -17.65
C ALA A 232 -21.17 -15.79 -16.29
N ILE A 233 -22.37 -15.24 -16.26
CA ILE A 233 -23.00 -14.67 -15.06
C ILE A 233 -24.37 -15.29 -14.84
N SER A 234 -24.70 -15.56 -13.56
CA SER A 234 -26.01 -16.11 -13.14
C SER A 234 -26.44 -15.52 -11.80
N ASP A 235 -27.75 -15.56 -11.54
CA ASP A 235 -28.33 -15.26 -10.23
C ASP A 235 -28.33 -16.49 -9.29
N SER A 236 -27.95 -17.67 -9.79
CA SER A 236 -27.89 -18.93 -9.04
C SER A 236 -26.53 -19.64 -9.24
N PRO A 237 -25.98 -20.31 -8.20
CA PRO A 237 -24.75 -21.08 -8.33
C PRO A 237 -24.87 -22.30 -9.25
N THR A 238 -26.07 -22.73 -9.60
CA THR A 238 -26.37 -23.83 -10.53
C THR A 238 -26.90 -23.36 -11.88
N GLY A 239 -26.83 -22.07 -12.16
CA GLY A 239 -27.25 -21.48 -13.42
C GLY A 239 -28.75 -21.12 -13.48
N PRO A 240 -29.30 -20.77 -14.64
CA PRO A 240 -28.58 -20.72 -15.93
C PRO A 240 -27.53 -19.61 -16.01
N PHE A 241 -26.39 -19.89 -16.62
CA PHE A 241 -25.31 -18.92 -16.82
C PHE A 241 -25.39 -18.27 -18.20
N VAL A 242 -25.27 -16.95 -18.25
CA VAL A 242 -25.26 -16.16 -19.48
C VAL A 242 -23.83 -15.77 -19.83
N MET A 243 -23.32 -16.30 -20.96
CA MET A 243 -21.97 -16.02 -21.44
C MET A 243 -21.83 -14.56 -21.83
N GLN A 244 -20.74 -13.92 -21.38
CA GLN A 244 -20.41 -12.55 -21.75
C GLN A 244 -19.64 -12.51 -23.07
N PRO A 245 -19.75 -11.42 -23.86
CA PRO A 245 -19.18 -11.36 -25.22
C PRO A 245 -17.65 -11.21 -25.26
N LYS A 246 -17.05 -10.71 -24.17
CA LYS A 246 -15.59 -10.50 -24.08
C LYS A 246 -14.91 -11.63 -23.33
N PRO A 247 -13.75 -12.12 -23.81
CA PRO A 247 -12.94 -13.06 -23.05
C PRO A 247 -12.24 -12.36 -21.86
N VAL A 248 -11.87 -13.14 -20.86
CA VAL A 248 -11.09 -12.68 -19.68
C VAL A 248 -9.66 -12.32 -20.09
N ILE A 249 -9.05 -13.12 -20.96
CA ILE A 249 -7.70 -12.94 -21.49
C ILE A 249 -7.75 -13.20 -22.99
N ASP A 250 -7.36 -12.23 -23.80
CA ASP A 250 -7.38 -12.29 -25.27
C ASP A 250 -6.02 -12.02 -25.94
N TYR A 251 -5.05 -11.57 -25.15
CA TYR A 251 -3.72 -11.16 -25.60
C TYR A 251 -2.63 -12.24 -25.41
N LEU A 252 -2.98 -13.36 -24.81
CA LEU A 252 -2.06 -14.46 -24.52
C LEU A 252 -2.80 -15.80 -24.52
N ASP A 253 -2.21 -16.85 -25.10
CA ASP A 253 -2.70 -18.22 -24.97
C ASP A 253 -2.49 -18.72 -23.54
N THR A 254 -3.56 -18.85 -22.78
CA THR A 254 -3.56 -19.21 -21.36
C THR A 254 -4.58 -20.29 -21.04
N GLU A 255 -4.33 -20.97 -19.92
CA GLU A 255 -5.27 -21.94 -19.35
C GLU A 255 -5.49 -21.72 -17.86
N ASP A 256 -6.59 -22.33 -17.35
CA ASP A 256 -6.74 -22.64 -15.93
C ASP A 256 -6.82 -21.42 -15.00
N VAL A 257 -7.60 -20.42 -15.39
CA VAL A 257 -7.89 -19.33 -14.47
C VAL A 257 -8.61 -19.89 -13.25
N SER A 258 -8.05 -19.66 -12.06
CA SER A 258 -8.75 -19.79 -10.80
C SER A 258 -9.13 -18.40 -10.31
N MET A 259 -10.43 -18.16 -10.12
CA MET A 259 -10.98 -16.84 -9.81
C MET A 259 -11.52 -16.78 -8.40
N TRP A 260 -11.45 -15.59 -7.80
CA TRP A 260 -12.14 -15.23 -6.56
C TRP A 260 -12.55 -13.77 -6.57
N TYR A 261 -13.52 -13.41 -5.73
CA TYR A 261 -13.84 -12.04 -5.39
C TYR A 261 -13.22 -11.69 -4.03
N ASP A 262 -12.50 -10.58 -3.97
CA ASP A 262 -11.90 -10.05 -2.76
C ASP A 262 -12.75 -8.89 -2.23
N PRO A 263 -13.53 -9.09 -1.15
CA PRO A 263 -14.39 -8.05 -0.60
C PRO A 263 -13.60 -6.94 0.11
N VAL A 264 -12.36 -7.20 0.55
CA VAL A 264 -11.50 -6.20 1.19
C VAL A 264 -11.03 -5.16 0.17
N ARG A 265 -10.64 -5.63 -1.02
CA ARG A 265 -10.12 -4.78 -2.10
C ARG A 265 -11.20 -4.33 -3.08
N ASP A 266 -12.39 -4.97 -3.04
CA ASP A 266 -13.51 -4.78 -3.98
C ASP A 266 -13.10 -5.06 -5.44
N TYR A 267 -12.45 -6.22 -5.63
CA TYR A 267 -11.94 -6.68 -6.92
C TYR A 267 -12.15 -8.19 -7.11
N PHE A 268 -12.42 -8.57 -8.35
CA PHE A 268 -12.20 -9.93 -8.81
C PHE A 268 -10.72 -10.10 -9.21
N TYR A 269 -10.13 -11.20 -8.82
CA TYR A 269 -8.80 -11.64 -9.25
C TYR A 269 -8.90 -12.99 -9.92
N GLY A 270 -8.03 -13.22 -10.90
CA GLY A 270 -7.88 -14.52 -11.56
C GLY A 270 -6.41 -14.87 -11.68
N ILE A 271 -5.99 -15.99 -11.10
CA ILE A 271 -4.65 -16.53 -11.28
C ILE A 271 -4.69 -17.60 -12.37
N PHE A 272 -3.73 -17.55 -13.29
CA PHE A 272 -3.68 -18.43 -14.48
C PHE A 272 -2.26 -18.95 -14.75
N HIS A 273 -2.15 -20.00 -15.55
CA HIS A 273 -0.86 -20.37 -16.08
C HIS A 273 -0.70 -19.96 -17.55
N ALA A 274 0.50 -19.48 -17.87
CA ALA A 274 1.04 -19.39 -19.22
C ALA A 274 2.17 -20.40 -19.38
N HIS A 275 2.67 -20.61 -20.59
CA HIS A 275 3.71 -21.63 -20.82
C HIS A 275 4.99 -21.43 -20.01
N THR A 276 5.30 -20.20 -19.62
CA THR A 276 6.57 -19.84 -18.95
C THR A 276 6.42 -19.26 -17.54
N PHE A 277 5.19 -18.92 -17.11
CA PHE A 277 4.96 -18.29 -15.81
C PHE A 277 3.52 -18.50 -15.30
N ILE A 278 3.33 -18.29 -14.03
CA ILE A 278 2.02 -18.10 -13.38
C ILE A 278 1.74 -16.62 -13.30
N GLY A 279 0.59 -16.21 -13.82
CA GLY A 279 0.19 -14.80 -13.89
C GLY A 279 -1.13 -14.52 -13.20
N MET A 280 -1.42 -13.22 -13.00
CA MET A 280 -2.65 -12.76 -12.38
C MET A 280 -3.31 -11.62 -13.17
N VAL A 281 -4.63 -11.70 -13.29
CA VAL A 281 -5.49 -10.65 -13.85
C VAL A 281 -6.47 -10.17 -12.80
N SER A 282 -7.00 -8.97 -12.99
CA SER A 282 -7.97 -8.37 -12.08
C SER A 282 -9.11 -7.70 -12.82
N SER A 283 -10.27 -7.60 -12.17
CA SER A 283 -11.44 -6.89 -12.67
C SER A 283 -12.24 -6.27 -11.53
N GLN A 284 -12.72 -5.04 -11.69
CA GLN A 284 -13.55 -4.39 -10.70
C GLN A 284 -15.03 -4.80 -10.82
N ASP A 285 -15.46 -5.17 -12.02
CA ASP A 285 -16.85 -5.52 -12.33
C ASP A 285 -17.07 -7.00 -12.67
N GLY A 286 -16.00 -7.80 -12.70
CA GLY A 286 -16.03 -9.22 -13.09
C GLY A 286 -16.16 -9.47 -14.60
N ILE A 287 -16.30 -8.41 -15.42
CA ILE A 287 -16.53 -8.48 -16.87
C ILE A 287 -15.33 -7.93 -17.64
N ASN A 288 -14.84 -6.75 -17.24
CA ASN A 288 -13.72 -6.09 -17.89
C ASN A 288 -12.42 -6.41 -17.13
N TRP A 289 -11.62 -7.29 -17.72
CA TRP A 289 -10.40 -7.82 -17.10
C TRP A 289 -9.15 -7.11 -17.63
N LYS A 290 -8.17 -6.94 -16.78
CA LYS A 290 -6.85 -6.36 -17.09
C LYS A 290 -5.74 -7.13 -16.39
N LYS A 291 -4.49 -6.90 -16.80
CA LYS A 291 -3.33 -7.36 -16.03
C LYS A 291 -3.42 -6.80 -14.62
N ALA A 292 -3.27 -7.65 -13.61
CA ALA A 292 -3.19 -7.20 -12.23
C ALA A 292 -1.90 -6.39 -12.01
N THR A 293 -1.86 -5.55 -10.96
CA THR A 293 -0.66 -4.81 -10.61
C THR A 293 0.52 -5.76 -10.36
N GLU A 294 0.27 -6.87 -9.69
CA GLU A 294 1.23 -7.98 -9.58
C GLU A 294 0.95 -9.03 -10.68
N TYR A 295 1.36 -8.73 -11.94
CA TYR A 295 1.00 -9.54 -13.09
C TYR A 295 1.72 -10.90 -13.16
N VAL A 296 3.04 -10.93 -12.92
CA VAL A 296 3.83 -12.17 -12.88
C VAL A 296 4.04 -12.58 -11.44
N ILE A 297 3.46 -13.70 -11.05
CA ILE A 297 3.53 -14.21 -9.66
C ILE A 297 4.79 -15.05 -9.47
N THR A 298 5.03 -16.01 -10.34
CA THR A 298 6.24 -16.84 -10.32
C THR A 298 6.59 -17.34 -11.72
N PRO A 299 7.88 -17.42 -12.07
CA PRO A 299 8.30 -18.12 -13.27
C PRO A 299 8.03 -19.63 -13.10
N LYS A 300 8.26 -20.41 -14.19
CA LYS A 300 8.11 -21.87 -14.18
C LYS A 300 9.27 -22.55 -13.42
N LYS A 301 9.55 -22.09 -12.22
CA LYS A 301 10.53 -22.65 -11.27
C LYS A 301 10.15 -22.28 -9.85
N LEU A 302 10.44 -23.15 -8.89
CA LEU A 302 10.06 -22.93 -7.49
C LEU A 302 11.27 -23.19 -6.58
N PRO A 303 11.57 -22.33 -5.62
CA PRO A 303 12.64 -22.53 -4.66
C PRO A 303 12.29 -23.66 -3.68
N LEU A 304 13.27 -24.47 -3.32
CA LEU A 304 13.17 -25.52 -2.32
C LEU A 304 13.89 -25.10 -1.02
N SER A 305 13.45 -25.64 0.10
CA SER A 305 13.99 -25.30 1.42
C SER A 305 15.45 -25.71 1.64
N ASP A 306 15.97 -26.61 0.79
CA ASP A 306 17.38 -27.01 0.77
C ASP A 306 18.29 -26.07 -0.03
N GLY A 307 17.75 -24.95 -0.56
CA GLY A 307 18.47 -23.98 -1.37
C GLY A 307 18.52 -24.31 -2.87
N THR A 308 17.95 -25.45 -3.30
CA THR A 308 17.86 -25.80 -4.72
C THR A 308 16.56 -25.28 -5.36
N GLU A 309 16.39 -25.47 -6.68
CA GLU A 309 15.18 -25.10 -7.41
C GLU A 309 14.51 -26.32 -8.03
N LEU A 310 13.20 -26.42 -7.88
CA LEU A 310 12.36 -27.33 -8.65
C LEU A 310 12.09 -26.69 -10.05
N GLN A 311 12.54 -27.36 -11.11
CA GLN A 311 12.27 -26.98 -12.50
C GLN A 311 11.35 -28.05 -13.11
N PRO A 312 10.04 -27.81 -13.19
CA PRO A 312 9.07 -28.79 -13.71
C PRO A 312 8.98 -28.76 -15.23
N ASP A 313 8.60 -29.88 -15.84
CA ASP A 313 8.23 -29.96 -17.24
C ASP A 313 6.93 -29.19 -17.50
N ARG A 314 5.96 -29.33 -16.57
CA ARG A 314 4.72 -28.57 -16.51
C ARG A 314 4.48 -28.00 -15.11
N LEU A 315 4.06 -26.72 -15.04
CA LEU A 315 3.58 -26.05 -13.83
C LEU A 315 2.26 -25.39 -14.20
N GLU A 316 1.15 -25.98 -13.74
CA GLU A 316 -0.19 -25.64 -14.22
C GLU A 316 -1.21 -25.62 -13.07
N ARG A 317 -2.46 -25.23 -13.35
CA ARG A 317 -3.57 -25.28 -12.41
C ARG A 317 -3.32 -24.47 -11.13
N PRO A 318 -2.92 -23.19 -11.20
CA PRO A 318 -2.73 -22.40 -10.01
C PRO A 318 -4.06 -22.17 -9.28
N PHE A 319 -4.02 -22.23 -7.96
CA PHE A 319 -5.14 -21.93 -7.10
C PHE A 319 -4.62 -21.20 -5.85
N ILE A 320 -5.29 -20.11 -5.46
CA ILE A 320 -4.99 -19.38 -4.23
C ILE A 320 -6.02 -19.73 -3.17
N TYR A 321 -5.55 -20.27 -2.05
CA TYR A 321 -6.34 -20.38 -0.84
C TYR A 321 -6.17 -19.13 0.03
N GLN A 322 -7.27 -18.60 0.54
CA GLN A 322 -7.30 -17.35 1.31
C GLN A 322 -8.08 -17.51 2.60
N GLU A 323 -7.71 -16.72 3.61
CA GLU A 323 -8.49 -16.50 4.83
C GLU A 323 -8.57 -15.00 5.10
N GLY A 324 -9.80 -14.46 5.28
CA GLY A 324 -10.01 -13.03 5.53
C GLY A 324 -9.47 -12.10 4.44
N GLY A 325 -9.48 -12.55 3.15
CA GLY A 325 -8.94 -11.80 2.03
C GLY A 325 -7.41 -11.87 1.89
N GLU A 326 -6.71 -12.61 2.77
CA GLU A 326 -5.25 -12.76 2.72
C GLU A 326 -4.84 -14.13 2.15
N PRO A 327 -4.02 -14.16 1.09
CA PRO A 327 -3.45 -15.37 0.55
C PRO A 327 -2.66 -16.15 1.60
N LYS A 328 -2.94 -17.45 1.74
CA LYS A 328 -2.26 -18.37 2.65
C LYS A 328 -1.41 -19.39 1.90
N VAL A 329 -1.90 -19.87 0.76
CA VAL A 329 -1.22 -20.91 -0.03
C VAL A 329 -1.49 -20.70 -1.50
N LEU A 330 -0.45 -20.77 -2.31
CA LEU A 330 -0.53 -20.96 -3.76
C LEU A 330 -0.30 -22.43 -4.08
N SER A 331 -1.33 -23.11 -4.53
CA SER A 331 -1.17 -24.51 -4.98
C SER A 331 -1.07 -24.59 -6.49
N MET A 332 -0.30 -25.54 -6.99
CA MET A 332 -0.07 -25.78 -8.42
C MET A 332 0.17 -27.26 -8.71
N ALA A 333 -0.22 -27.71 -9.88
CA ALA A 333 0.10 -29.05 -10.38
C ALA A 333 1.47 -29.05 -11.06
N VAL A 334 2.29 -30.05 -10.74
CA VAL A 334 3.64 -30.25 -11.28
C VAL A 334 3.70 -31.56 -12.05
N LYS A 335 4.27 -31.53 -13.26
CA LYS A 335 4.77 -32.72 -13.95
C LYS A 335 6.29 -32.64 -14.04
N LYS A 336 6.98 -33.69 -13.62
CA LYS A 336 8.44 -33.79 -13.74
C LYS A 336 8.82 -35.25 -14.03
N GLY A 337 9.45 -35.49 -15.19
CA GLY A 337 9.73 -36.86 -15.66
C GLY A 337 8.46 -37.71 -15.76
N ASP A 338 8.45 -38.86 -15.15
CA ASP A 338 7.29 -39.77 -15.14
C ASP A 338 6.34 -39.57 -13.97
N ASP A 339 6.51 -38.46 -13.21
CA ASP A 339 5.72 -38.19 -12.02
C ASP A 339 4.86 -36.93 -12.17
N SER A 340 3.72 -36.91 -11.50
CA SER A 340 2.98 -35.68 -11.27
C SER A 340 2.42 -35.63 -9.86
N TYR A 341 2.42 -34.43 -9.29
CA TYR A 341 2.03 -34.15 -7.93
C TYR A 341 1.55 -32.72 -7.77
N ILE A 342 0.97 -32.40 -6.63
CA ILE A 342 0.52 -31.04 -6.30
C ILE A 342 1.49 -30.46 -5.29
N VAL A 343 1.89 -29.21 -5.53
CA VAL A 343 2.69 -28.40 -4.61
C VAL A 343 1.85 -27.32 -3.96
N PHE A 344 2.14 -27.01 -2.70
CA PHE A 344 1.43 -26.04 -1.89
C PHE A 344 2.45 -25.02 -1.34
N VAL A 345 2.71 -23.96 -2.12
CA VAL A 345 3.66 -22.90 -1.77
C VAL A 345 3.05 -22.05 -0.66
N PRO A 346 3.60 -22.08 0.57
CA PRO A 346 3.08 -21.24 1.64
C PRO A 346 3.29 -19.77 1.31
N VAL A 347 2.31 -18.94 1.65
CA VAL A 347 2.42 -17.48 1.58
C VAL A 347 2.62 -16.96 3.00
N LYS A 348 3.77 -16.32 3.24
CA LYS A 348 4.07 -15.69 4.53
C LYS A 348 2.99 -14.68 4.89
N GLU A 349 2.53 -14.69 6.15
CA GLU A 349 1.55 -13.71 6.59
C GLU A 349 2.05 -12.28 6.41
N ASN A 350 1.15 -11.43 5.95
CA ASN A 350 1.43 -10.00 5.93
C ASN A 350 1.32 -9.50 7.37
N LYS A 351 2.47 -9.36 8.04
CA LYS A 351 2.48 -8.70 9.36
C LYS A 351 2.12 -7.24 9.12
N ILE A 352 1.15 -6.72 9.85
CA ILE A 352 0.85 -5.29 9.87
C ILE A 352 2.16 -4.57 10.20
N PRO A 353 2.65 -3.65 9.37
CA PRO A 353 3.82 -2.86 9.69
C PRO A 353 3.61 -2.11 10.99
N LEU A 354 4.63 -2.09 11.83
CA LEU A 354 4.61 -1.38 13.11
C LEU A 354 5.64 -0.25 13.06
N PRO A 355 5.39 0.88 13.72
CA PRO A 355 6.39 1.90 13.91
C PRO A 355 7.55 1.36 14.78
N ASN A 356 8.77 1.73 14.46
CA ASN A 356 9.84 1.64 15.42
C ASN A 356 9.68 2.75 16.50
N LYS A 357 10.48 2.70 17.55
CA LYS A 357 10.38 3.66 18.67
C LYS A 357 10.54 5.12 18.22
N LYS A 358 11.39 5.37 17.24
CA LYS A 358 11.66 6.74 16.72
C LYS A 358 10.45 7.25 15.94
N GLN A 359 9.90 6.43 15.06
CA GLN A 359 8.73 6.76 14.25
C GLN A 359 7.49 6.99 15.12
N LEU A 360 7.28 6.15 16.14
CA LEU A 360 6.19 6.33 17.10
C LEU A 360 6.32 7.66 17.84
N ALA A 361 7.49 7.92 18.43
CA ALA A 361 7.74 9.16 19.16
C ALA A 361 7.62 10.41 18.28
N TRP A 362 7.94 10.30 17.00
CA TRP A 362 7.84 11.38 16.02
C TRP A 362 6.38 11.67 15.63
N GLN A 363 5.55 10.64 15.41
CA GLN A 363 4.12 10.84 15.17
C GLN A 363 3.39 11.37 16.41
N GLU A 364 3.74 10.88 17.61
CA GLU A 364 3.19 11.37 18.88
C GLU A 364 3.59 12.83 19.17
N ALA A 365 4.68 13.29 18.60
CA ALA A 365 5.11 14.70 18.71
C ALA A 365 4.17 15.65 17.96
N GLU A 366 3.42 15.20 16.99
CA GLU A 366 2.37 15.89 16.23
C GLU A 366 2.82 17.16 15.48
N MET A 367 3.51 18.10 16.17
CA MET A 367 3.86 19.41 15.65
C MET A 367 5.26 19.85 16.06
N GLY A 368 6.05 20.28 15.07
CA GLY A 368 7.38 20.85 15.25
C GLY A 368 7.61 22.12 14.43
N ALA A 369 8.82 22.66 14.54
CA ALA A 369 9.28 23.80 13.75
C ALA A 369 10.50 23.45 12.92
N LEU A 370 10.64 24.08 11.72
CA LEU A 370 11.90 24.23 11.00
C LEU A 370 12.35 25.70 11.12
N VAL A 371 13.45 25.92 11.83
CA VAL A 371 14.04 27.26 11.94
C VAL A 371 15.06 27.42 10.85
N SER A 372 14.73 28.24 9.85
CA SER A 372 15.60 28.52 8.71
C SER A 372 16.44 29.78 8.99
N TYR A 373 17.74 29.58 9.15
CA TYR A 373 18.68 30.66 9.43
C TYR A 373 19.98 30.39 8.70
N ASP A 374 20.46 31.33 7.88
CA ASP A 374 21.66 31.21 7.05
C ASP A 374 22.13 32.61 6.62
N LEU A 375 23.26 32.70 5.95
CA LEU A 375 23.83 33.95 5.44
C LEU A 375 22.87 34.78 4.57
N HIS A 376 21.96 34.15 3.86
CA HIS A 376 20.93 34.81 3.04
C HIS A 376 20.04 35.78 3.81
N VAL A 377 19.87 35.57 5.10
CA VAL A 377 19.08 36.47 5.95
C VAL A 377 19.72 37.85 6.07
N PHE A 378 21.05 37.96 5.83
CA PHE A 378 21.86 39.13 6.05
C PHE A 378 22.28 39.88 4.78
N ASP A 379 22.04 39.33 3.59
CA ASP A 379 22.52 39.90 2.33
C ASP A 379 21.66 41.04 1.81
N GLY A 380 20.50 41.29 2.47
CA GLY A 380 19.57 42.34 2.09
C GLY A 380 18.86 42.11 0.76
N LYS A 381 18.98 40.92 0.19
CA LYS A 381 18.34 40.53 -1.06
C LYS A 381 17.09 39.72 -0.78
N ARG A 382 16.22 39.66 -1.78
CA ARG A 382 15.15 38.67 -1.77
C ARG A 382 15.72 37.26 -1.95
N TYR A 383 15.29 36.29 -1.14
CA TYR A 383 15.65 34.91 -1.31
C TYR A 383 15.05 34.35 -2.61
N ILE A 384 15.91 33.89 -3.51
CA ILE A 384 15.55 33.21 -4.77
C ILE A 384 16.33 31.92 -4.83
N GLN A 385 15.66 30.82 -4.52
CA GLN A 385 16.28 29.51 -4.35
C GLN A 385 17.20 29.10 -5.52
N LYS A 386 16.75 29.27 -6.77
CA LYS A 386 17.53 28.90 -7.96
C LYS A 386 18.87 29.69 -8.07
N ASP A 387 18.86 30.94 -7.64
CA ASP A 387 20.04 31.80 -7.71
C ASP A 387 20.98 31.50 -6.54
N ASN A 388 20.44 31.32 -5.35
CA ASN A 388 21.20 31.01 -4.13
C ASN A 388 21.92 29.66 -4.18
N ARG A 389 21.45 28.71 -4.99
CA ARG A 389 22.11 27.42 -5.23
C ARG A 389 23.38 27.50 -6.04
N ILE A 390 23.58 28.57 -6.79
CA ILE A 390 24.71 28.73 -7.71
C ILE A 390 25.60 29.93 -7.38
N ASP A 391 25.05 30.99 -6.79
CA ASP A 391 25.74 32.19 -6.45
C ASP A 391 26.23 32.16 -5.00
N PRO A 392 27.57 32.03 -4.76
CA PRO A 392 28.07 32.07 -3.38
C PRO A 392 27.99 33.47 -2.80
N ILE A 393 27.88 33.56 -1.48
CA ILE A 393 27.95 34.83 -0.76
C ILE A 393 29.43 35.20 -0.59
N ASP A 394 29.87 36.28 -1.25
CA ASP A 394 31.27 36.72 -1.28
C ASP A 394 31.78 37.17 0.10
N ASP A 395 30.94 37.93 0.82
CA ASP A 395 31.32 38.41 2.17
C ASP A 395 30.49 37.72 3.25
N TYR A 396 30.98 36.61 3.78
CA TYR A 396 30.32 35.91 4.88
C TYR A 396 30.38 36.64 6.22
N GLN A 397 31.17 37.74 6.32
CA GLN A 397 31.23 38.62 7.53
C GLN A 397 29.93 39.43 7.71
N ILE A 398 29.00 39.40 6.74
CA ILE A 398 27.65 39.95 6.88
C ILE A 398 26.88 39.29 8.02
N PHE A 399 27.17 38.04 8.38
CA PHE A 399 26.54 37.37 9.54
C PHE A 399 26.89 38.11 10.83
N ASN A 400 26.00 38.98 11.27
CA ASN A 400 26.24 39.78 12.45
C ASN A 400 24.95 40.12 13.19
N PRO A 401 24.22 39.13 13.73
CA PRO A 401 22.99 39.38 14.49
C PRO A 401 23.28 40.16 15.76
N LYS A 402 22.55 41.26 15.98
CA LYS A 402 22.82 42.15 17.13
C LYS A 402 22.12 41.69 18.41
N LYS A 403 21.09 40.84 18.29
CA LYS A 403 20.21 40.46 19.40
C LYS A 403 19.94 38.94 19.41
N LEU A 404 20.82 38.13 18.81
CA LEU A 404 20.63 36.70 18.71
C LEU A 404 20.12 36.12 20.05
N ASN A 405 18.92 35.53 20.04
CA ASN A 405 18.30 34.99 21.21
C ASN A 405 17.48 33.71 20.89
N THR A 406 18.15 32.58 20.96
CA THR A 406 17.52 31.27 20.72
C THR A 406 16.51 30.86 21.80
N ASP A 407 16.59 31.47 23.01
CA ASP A 407 15.57 31.30 24.06
C ASP A 407 14.21 31.91 23.64
N GLN A 408 14.26 33.07 22.94
CA GLN A 408 13.04 33.66 22.37
C GLN A 408 12.42 32.76 21.30
N TRP A 409 13.25 32.11 20.47
CA TRP A 409 12.79 31.13 19.47
C TRP A 409 12.08 29.95 20.15
N ALA A 410 12.77 29.33 21.13
CA ALA A 410 12.25 28.18 21.86
C ALA A 410 10.96 28.51 22.64
N LYS A 411 10.88 29.72 23.23
CA LYS A 411 9.66 30.15 23.89
C LYS A 411 8.48 30.32 22.93
N ALA A 412 8.71 30.95 21.79
CA ALA A 412 7.65 31.13 20.77
C ALA A 412 7.11 29.80 20.27
N MET A 413 8.01 28.84 19.98
CA MET A 413 7.64 27.49 19.60
C MET A 413 6.84 26.75 20.69
N LYS A 414 7.27 26.88 21.96
CA LYS A 414 6.55 26.29 23.10
C LYS A 414 5.16 26.89 23.28
N ASP A 415 5.02 28.19 23.11
CA ASP A 415 3.73 28.88 23.20
C ASP A 415 2.76 28.43 22.10
N ALA A 416 3.27 28.08 20.91
CA ALA A 416 2.49 27.47 19.83
C ALA A 416 2.08 26.01 20.10
N GLY A 417 2.69 25.33 21.10
CA GLY A 417 2.46 23.92 21.39
C GLY A 417 3.36 22.95 20.61
N MET A 418 4.42 23.46 19.98
CA MET A 418 5.42 22.63 19.31
C MET A 418 6.22 21.83 20.32
N THR A 419 6.53 20.57 19.99
CA THR A 419 7.20 19.62 20.89
C THR A 419 8.62 19.29 20.46
N PHE A 420 8.98 19.58 19.22
CA PHE A 420 10.32 19.47 18.68
C PHE A 420 10.62 20.62 17.72
N ALA A 421 11.88 20.83 17.41
CA ALA A 421 12.29 21.87 16.47
C ALA A 421 13.59 21.47 15.78
N ILE A 422 13.74 21.86 14.54
CA ILE A 422 14.86 21.56 13.65
C ILE A 422 15.50 22.89 13.26
N LEU A 423 16.82 22.99 13.37
CA LEU A 423 17.59 24.16 12.91
C LEU A 423 18.38 23.80 11.66
N THR A 424 18.39 24.67 10.65
CA THR A 424 19.33 24.59 9.54
C THR A 424 20.77 24.85 10.02
N ALA A 425 21.55 23.79 10.27
CA ALA A 425 22.97 23.92 10.63
C ALA A 425 23.82 24.33 9.44
N THR A 426 23.46 23.88 8.24
CA THR A 426 23.93 24.32 6.95
C THR A 426 22.78 24.32 5.96
N HIS A 427 22.80 25.23 5.00
CA HIS A 427 21.85 25.27 3.90
C HIS A 427 22.59 25.34 2.56
N GLU A 428 21.98 25.88 1.51
CA GLU A 428 22.52 25.95 0.15
C GLU A 428 23.83 26.72 0.02
N THR A 429 24.11 27.66 0.95
CA THR A 429 25.39 28.38 0.99
C THR A 429 26.57 27.48 1.35
N GLY A 430 26.33 26.38 2.07
CA GLY A 430 27.37 25.55 2.64
C GLY A 430 28.00 26.12 3.92
N PHE A 431 27.54 27.30 4.41
CA PHE A 431 28.02 27.89 5.64
C PHE A 431 27.52 27.12 6.86
N ALA A 432 28.43 26.79 7.79
CA ALA A 432 28.09 26.06 8.99
C ALA A 432 27.87 27.01 10.19
N LEU A 433 26.66 27.01 10.75
CA LEU A 433 26.25 27.82 11.91
C LEU A 433 26.82 27.31 13.24
N TYR A 434 27.93 26.61 13.21
CA TYR A 434 28.56 26.03 14.39
C TYR A 434 30.09 25.99 14.28
N GLN A 435 30.74 25.54 15.35
CA GLN A 435 32.20 25.43 15.43
C GLN A 435 32.68 24.16 14.76
N SER A 436 32.87 24.19 13.42
CA SER A 436 33.38 23.04 12.64
C SER A 436 34.89 22.97 12.64
N GLU A 437 35.47 21.78 12.75
CA GLU A 437 36.89 21.50 12.57
C GLU A 437 37.22 21.10 11.12
N VAL A 438 36.21 20.64 10.37
CA VAL A 438 36.37 20.14 9.00
C VAL A 438 35.95 21.15 7.95
N ASN A 439 34.93 21.97 8.25
CA ASN A 439 34.46 23.01 7.35
C ASN A 439 35.03 24.38 7.75
N PRO A 440 35.99 24.95 7.00
CA PRO A 440 36.52 26.27 7.31
C PRO A 440 35.51 27.41 7.08
N TYR A 441 34.46 27.15 6.30
CA TYR A 441 33.37 28.10 6.05
C TYR A 441 32.31 27.96 7.14
N CYS A 442 32.60 28.46 8.33
CA CYS A 442 31.82 28.28 9.54
C CYS A 442 31.98 29.47 10.50
N MET A 443 31.29 29.41 11.62
CA MET A 443 31.29 30.44 12.67
C MET A 443 32.67 30.85 13.17
N LYS A 444 33.69 29.95 13.09
CA LYS A 444 35.09 30.29 13.46
C LYS A 444 35.70 31.38 12.58
N ALA A 445 35.27 31.49 11.34
CA ALA A 445 35.80 32.45 10.39
C ALA A 445 35.21 33.86 10.54
N LEU A 446 34.23 34.04 11.42
CA LEU A 446 33.49 35.30 11.59
C LEU A 446 34.15 36.18 12.64
N LYS A 447 34.00 37.51 12.45
CA LYS A 447 34.26 38.50 13.53
C LYS A 447 33.18 38.47 14.60
N PHE A 448 31.99 37.97 14.28
CA PHE A 448 30.90 37.82 15.24
C PHE A 448 31.36 36.99 16.43
N GLN A 449 31.19 37.55 17.67
CA GLN A 449 31.61 36.93 18.93
C GLN A 449 33.08 36.47 18.94
N ASP A 450 33.97 37.17 18.27
CA ASP A 450 35.40 36.86 18.14
C ASP A 450 35.63 35.42 17.57
N GLY A 451 34.77 34.95 16.63
CA GLY A 451 34.84 33.60 16.06
C GLY A 451 34.41 32.48 17.02
N LYS A 452 33.83 32.80 18.19
CA LYS A 452 33.43 31.80 19.17
C LYS A 452 31.91 31.45 19.15
N GLY A 453 31.15 32.13 18.29
CA GLY A 453 29.70 31.88 18.14
C GLY A 453 29.40 30.44 17.76
N ASP A 454 28.31 29.87 18.29
CA ASP A 454 27.81 28.54 17.94
C ASP A 454 26.28 28.53 18.06
N VAL A 455 25.60 28.88 16.96
CA VAL A 455 24.15 28.99 16.94
C VAL A 455 23.47 27.66 17.19
N VAL A 456 24.09 26.57 16.72
CA VAL A 456 23.58 25.20 16.96
C VAL A 456 23.61 24.87 18.44
N ARG A 457 24.69 25.22 19.15
CA ARG A 457 24.81 25.00 20.58
C ARG A 457 23.78 25.79 21.36
N ASP A 458 23.62 27.06 21.02
CA ASP A 458 22.64 27.96 21.68
C ASP A 458 21.21 27.46 21.46
N PHE A 459 20.88 27.05 20.23
CA PHE A 459 19.59 26.47 19.89
C PHE A 459 19.29 25.18 20.66
N VAL A 460 20.24 24.25 20.73
CA VAL A 460 20.08 22.98 21.47
C VAL A 460 19.85 23.24 22.96
N ASN A 461 20.62 24.18 23.55
CA ASN A 461 20.48 24.55 24.95
C ASN A 461 19.11 25.16 25.22
N SER A 462 18.65 26.03 24.34
CA SER A 462 17.32 26.66 24.45
C SER A 462 16.20 25.64 24.27
N CYS A 463 16.29 24.75 23.28
CA CYS A 463 15.30 23.71 23.11
C CYS A 463 15.16 22.85 24.37
N ARG A 464 16.28 22.38 24.94
CA ARG A 464 16.27 21.57 26.18
C ARG A 464 15.71 22.34 27.37
N LYS A 465 16.06 23.62 27.53
CA LYS A 465 15.55 24.51 28.59
C LYS A 465 14.02 24.62 28.54
N TYR A 466 13.42 24.70 27.32
CA TYR A 466 11.97 24.86 27.16
C TYR A 466 11.25 23.51 26.96
N GLY A 467 11.95 22.38 27.08
CA GLY A 467 11.35 21.03 26.90
C GLY A 467 10.94 20.71 25.46
N ILE A 468 11.63 21.29 24.49
CA ILE A 468 11.52 21.01 23.06
C ILE A 468 12.62 20.04 22.68
N LYS A 469 12.30 19.02 21.89
CA LYS A 469 13.29 18.05 21.42
C LYS A 469 14.06 18.67 20.24
N PRO A 470 15.40 18.78 20.29
CA PRO A 470 16.17 19.36 19.20
C PRO A 470 16.33 18.39 18.03
N GLY A 471 16.09 18.88 16.84
CA GLY A 471 16.44 18.27 15.56
C GLY A 471 17.41 19.15 14.79
N ILE A 472 17.97 18.62 13.72
CA ILE A 472 18.97 19.31 12.90
C ILE A 472 18.74 19.04 11.42
N TYR A 473 18.91 20.06 10.60
CA TYR A 473 18.87 20.02 9.15
C TYR A 473 20.28 20.25 8.59
N LEU A 474 20.67 19.42 7.63
CA LEU A 474 21.94 19.53 6.92
C LEU A 474 21.69 19.60 5.42
N GLY A 475 21.98 20.74 4.81
CA GLY A 475 21.94 20.95 3.36
C GLY A 475 23.17 20.35 2.71
N ILE A 476 23.03 19.13 2.18
CA ILE A 476 24.15 18.43 1.53
C ILE A 476 23.93 18.22 0.03
N ARG A 477 22.76 18.53 -0.46
CA ARG A 477 22.42 18.40 -1.88
C ARG A 477 23.04 19.52 -2.72
N TRP A 478 23.13 20.70 -2.13
CA TRP A 478 23.61 21.95 -2.73
C TRP A 478 24.71 22.56 -1.87
N ASN A 479 25.67 23.19 -2.51
CA ASN A 479 26.68 24.01 -1.85
C ASN A 479 27.22 25.01 -2.88
N SER A 480 26.73 26.26 -2.82
CA SER A 480 27.10 27.31 -3.78
C SER A 480 28.59 27.64 -3.71
N LEU A 481 29.20 27.65 -2.51
CA LEU A 481 30.64 27.90 -2.34
C LEU A 481 31.51 26.89 -3.08
N LEU A 482 31.14 25.59 -3.01
CA LEU A 482 31.94 24.53 -3.65
C LEU A 482 31.43 24.17 -5.05
N GLY A 483 30.39 24.82 -5.53
CA GLY A 483 29.76 24.52 -6.82
C GLY A 483 29.19 23.12 -6.88
N VAL A 484 28.52 22.71 -5.79
CA VAL A 484 27.84 21.41 -5.71
C VAL A 484 26.39 21.56 -6.13
N HIS A 485 25.96 20.72 -7.04
CA HIS A 485 24.63 20.64 -7.56
C HIS A 485 24.17 19.19 -7.57
N ASP A 486 23.09 18.88 -6.86
CA ASP A 486 22.53 17.52 -6.75
C ASP A 486 23.59 16.48 -6.32
N PHE A 487 24.30 16.78 -5.23
CA PHE A 487 25.42 16.04 -4.62
C PHE A 487 26.71 15.99 -5.43
N LYS A 488 26.77 16.61 -6.61
CA LYS A 488 27.91 16.53 -7.53
C LYS A 488 28.59 17.89 -7.70
N VAL A 489 29.90 17.89 -7.57
CA VAL A 489 30.70 19.06 -7.85
C VAL A 489 30.74 19.30 -9.34
N ASN A 490 30.59 20.57 -9.75
CA ASN A 490 30.70 20.98 -11.15
C ASN A 490 32.13 20.83 -11.68
N GLY A 491 32.27 20.61 -13.00
CA GLY A 491 33.55 20.47 -13.69
C GLY A 491 33.78 19.11 -14.33
N GLU A 492 35.00 18.84 -14.79
CA GLU A 492 35.40 17.63 -15.50
C GLU A 492 36.76 17.12 -15.07
N GLY A 493 37.05 15.84 -15.38
CA GLY A 493 38.37 15.20 -15.17
C GLY A 493 38.82 15.14 -13.72
N ASP A 494 40.11 14.93 -13.52
CA ASP A 494 40.74 14.74 -12.20
C ASP A 494 40.48 15.89 -11.22
N PHE A 495 40.35 17.10 -11.73
CA PHE A 495 40.06 18.26 -10.89
C PHE A 495 38.67 18.13 -10.22
N ARG A 496 37.69 17.75 -11.01
CA ARG A 496 36.31 17.47 -10.48
C ARG A 496 36.33 16.31 -9.49
N GLU A 497 37.01 15.22 -9.85
CA GLU A 497 37.05 14.03 -8.98
C GLU A 497 37.69 14.33 -7.63
N ASN A 498 38.78 15.10 -7.60
CA ASN A 498 39.43 15.49 -6.34
C ASN A 498 38.54 16.40 -5.51
N ARG A 499 37.85 17.35 -6.12
CA ARG A 499 36.87 18.20 -5.42
C ARG A 499 35.68 17.43 -4.91
N GLN A 500 35.18 16.41 -5.63
CA GLN A 500 34.12 15.53 -5.17
C GLN A 500 34.55 14.74 -3.93
N LYS A 501 35.74 14.16 -3.93
CA LYS A 501 36.32 13.49 -2.76
C LYS A 501 36.44 14.41 -1.56
N TYR A 502 36.91 15.64 -1.80
CA TYR A 502 36.97 16.67 -0.74
C TYR A 502 35.61 17.00 -0.21
N TYR A 503 34.64 17.22 -1.07
CA TYR A 503 33.26 17.51 -0.67
C TYR A 503 32.63 16.36 0.15
N ASN A 504 32.79 15.13 -0.31
CA ASN A 504 32.28 13.98 0.42
C ASN A 504 32.88 13.88 1.82
N HIS A 505 34.21 14.00 1.92
CA HIS A 505 34.92 13.98 3.19
C HIS A 505 34.49 15.15 4.12
N LEU A 506 34.30 16.34 3.57
CA LEU A 506 33.82 17.51 4.29
C LEU A 506 32.42 17.21 4.90
N VAL A 507 31.49 16.72 4.10
CA VAL A 507 30.14 16.41 4.55
C VAL A 507 30.11 15.30 5.60
N GLU A 508 30.84 14.21 5.35
CA GLU A 508 30.94 13.10 6.30
C GLU A 508 31.52 13.55 7.65
N GLY A 509 32.56 14.41 7.59
CA GLY A 509 33.13 15.04 8.78
C GLY A 509 32.14 15.93 9.52
N MET A 510 31.42 16.79 8.79
CA MET A 510 30.38 17.66 9.35
C MET A 510 29.26 16.86 10.01
N VAL A 511 28.76 15.83 9.35
CA VAL A 511 27.72 14.95 9.92
C VAL A 511 28.22 14.26 11.19
N LYS A 512 29.48 13.80 11.22
CA LYS A 512 30.09 13.21 12.40
C LYS A 512 30.19 14.23 13.55
N GLU A 513 30.62 15.47 13.27
CA GLU A 513 30.65 16.55 14.27
C GLU A 513 29.28 16.81 14.87
N ILE A 514 28.26 16.97 14.03
CA ILE A 514 26.88 17.18 14.46
C ILE A 514 26.38 16.02 15.31
N CYS A 515 26.65 14.78 14.91
CA CYS A 515 26.23 13.58 15.63
C CYS A 515 26.96 13.37 16.97
N THR A 516 28.13 13.99 17.18
CA THR A 516 28.95 13.73 18.38
C THR A 516 29.08 14.89 19.35
N LYS A 517 28.91 16.16 18.90
CA LYS A 517 29.20 17.36 19.71
C LYS A 517 28.00 17.93 20.48
N TYR A 518 26.77 17.61 20.11
CA TYR A 518 25.55 18.31 20.58
C TYR A 518 24.61 17.44 21.42
N GLY A 519 24.94 16.17 21.65
CA GLY A 519 24.09 15.19 22.32
C GLY A 519 23.02 14.60 21.40
N ASP A 520 21.94 14.07 21.98
CA ASP A 520 20.93 13.33 21.21
C ASP A 520 20.04 14.26 20.37
N TRP A 521 19.86 13.86 19.12
CA TRP A 521 18.95 14.49 18.20
C TRP A 521 17.63 13.72 18.11
N PHE A 522 16.53 14.46 17.99
CA PHE A 522 15.21 13.88 17.75
C PHE A 522 15.00 13.50 16.28
N GLU A 523 15.48 14.36 15.39
CA GLU A 523 15.41 14.18 13.93
C GLU A 523 16.66 14.75 13.27
N ILE A 524 17.18 14.06 12.27
CA ILE A 524 18.16 14.58 11.31
C ILE A 524 17.50 14.64 9.94
N TRP A 525 17.46 15.84 9.36
CA TRP A 525 16.85 16.10 8.06
C TRP A 525 17.92 16.41 7.00
N PHE A 526 17.91 15.60 5.95
CA PHE A 526 18.66 15.90 4.73
C PHE A 526 17.66 16.32 3.64
N ASP A 527 17.58 17.62 3.36
CA ASP A 527 16.61 18.14 2.38
C ASP A 527 16.93 17.70 0.95
N GLY A 528 15.88 17.29 0.22
CA GLY A 528 16.05 16.64 -1.09
C GLY A 528 16.75 15.28 -0.99
N GLY A 529 16.94 14.77 0.22
CA GLY A 529 17.52 13.47 0.51
C GLY A 529 19.02 13.46 0.73
N ALA A 530 19.53 12.28 1.08
CA ALA A 530 20.94 11.93 1.05
C ALA A 530 21.11 10.76 0.05
N ASP A 531 21.81 11.00 -1.05
CA ASP A 531 22.03 9.97 -2.06
C ASP A 531 23.07 8.95 -1.59
N SER A 532 23.19 7.82 -2.28
CA SER A 532 24.10 6.75 -1.88
C SER A 532 25.54 6.97 -2.40
N PRO A 533 26.54 6.42 -1.71
CA PRO A 533 27.93 6.45 -2.18
C PRO A 533 28.13 5.81 -3.56
N GLU A 534 27.30 4.85 -3.95
CA GLU A 534 27.30 4.20 -5.26
C GLU A 534 27.06 5.22 -6.39
N ASN A 535 26.37 6.31 -6.08
CA ASN A 535 26.16 7.43 -7.00
C ASN A 535 27.22 8.54 -6.84
N GLY A 536 28.26 8.34 -6.01
CA GLY A 536 29.32 9.27 -5.74
C GLY A 536 29.01 10.32 -4.67
N ALA A 537 27.89 10.21 -3.97
CA ALA A 537 27.50 11.08 -2.87
C ALA A 537 28.21 10.72 -1.55
N PRO A 538 28.22 11.63 -0.53
CA PRO A 538 28.75 11.33 0.79
C PRO A 538 28.02 10.17 1.48
N ASP A 539 28.75 9.34 2.25
CA ASP A 539 28.20 8.20 2.99
C ASP A 539 27.79 8.60 4.41
N VAL A 540 26.60 9.18 4.55
CA VAL A 540 26.13 9.75 5.83
C VAL A 540 25.38 8.75 6.70
N LEU A 541 24.72 7.73 6.13
CA LEU A 541 23.86 6.80 6.86
C LEU A 541 24.63 6.02 7.95
N PRO A 542 25.79 5.40 7.70
CA PRO A 542 26.53 4.68 8.73
C PRO A 542 26.96 5.57 9.91
N ILE A 543 27.27 6.85 9.64
CA ILE A 543 27.66 7.82 10.66
C ILE A 543 26.50 8.10 11.59
N VAL A 544 25.32 8.39 11.02
CA VAL A 544 24.12 8.64 11.84
C VAL A 544 23.72 7.38 12.61
N GLN A 545 23.73 6.21 11.98
CA GLN A 545 23.40 4.94 12.66
C GLN A 545 24.35 4.64 13.83
N GLN A 546 25.62 4.95 13.67
CA GLN A 546 26.63 4.71 14.71
C GLN A 546 26.48 5.64 15.92
N TYR A 547 26.31 6.95 15.66
CA TYR A 547 26.38 7.96 16.71
C TYR A 547 25.01 8.45 17.20
N GLN A 548 23.94 8.27 16.38
CA GLN A 548 22.58 8.72 16.68
C GLN A 548 21.53 7.62 16.39
N PRO A 549 21.65 6.41 16.95
CA PRO A 549 20.80 5.27 16.61
C PRO A 549 19.32 5.50 16.94
N ASN A 550 19.03 6.40 17.86
CA ASN A 550 17.66 6.75 18.32
C ASN A 550 17.06 7.96 17.59
N CYS A 551 17.80 8.59 16.69
CA CYS A 551 17.36 9.73 15.91
C CYS A 551 16.52 9.29 14.71
N LEU A 552 15.41 9.98 14.42
CA LEU A 552 14.68 9.78 13.17
C LEU A 552 15.53 10.26 12.00
N PHE A 553 15.69 9.41 10.99
CA PHE A 553 16.44 9.71 9.79
C PHE A 553 15.48 10.07 8.66
N TYR A 554 15.50 11.33 8.25
CA TYR A 554 14.58 11.82 7.24
C TYR A 554 15.27 12.14 5.92
N HIS A 555 14.69 11.69 4.80
CA HIS A 555 15.15 11.85 3.44
C HIS A 555 16.51 11.19 3.15
N ASN A 556 16.55 9.87 3.14
CA ASN A 556 17.69 9.12 2.64
C ASN A 556 17.25 8.10 1.59
N LYS A 557 18.05 7.92 0.52
CA LYS A 557 17.80 6.94 -0.52
C LYS A 557 17.91 5.50 -0.03
N GLN A 558 18.84 5.25 0.90
CA GLN A 558 19.09 3.92 1.45
C GLN A 558 18.08 3.53 2.52
N LEU A 559 17.53 4.51 3.26
CA LEU A 559 16.57 4.32 4.33
C LEU A 559 15.75 5.59 4.51
N ALA A 560 14.43 5.51 4.47
CA ALA A 560 13.56 6.60 4.88
C ALA A 560 12.65 6.14 6.03
N GLU A 561 12.65 6.88 7.12
CA GLU A 561 11.82 6.57 8.30
C GLU A 561 10.53 7.42 8.34
N ALA A 562 10.47 8.47 7.54
CA ALA A 562 9.29 9.27 7.26
C ALA A 562 9.30 9.69 5.79
N ARG A 563 8.16 10.12 5.26
CA ARG A 563 8.04 10.59 3.87
C ARG A 563 7.51 12.02 3.83
N TRP A 564 7.90 12.75 2.81
CA TRP A 564 7.27 14.04 2.50
C TRP A 564 5.82 13.85 2.04
N GLY A 565 4.90 14.66 2.53
CA GLY A 565 3.47 14.59 2.20
C GLY A 565 3.08 15.11 0.80
N GLY A 566 4.08 15.44 -0.03
CA GLY A 566 3.91 15.80 -1.44
C GLY A 566 3.48 17.24 -1.69
N SER A 567 3.60 18.15 -0.71
CA SER A 567 3.26 19.57 -0.86
C SER A 567 3.73 20.37 0.35
N GLU A 568 4.27 21.58 0.12
CA GLU A 568 4.67 22.55 1.15
C GLU A 568 3.51 23.45 1.59
N SER A 569 2.27 22.95 1.50
CA SER A 569 1.08 23.69 1.92
C SER A 569 0.68 23.43 3.38
N GLY A 570 1.42 22.60 4.10
CA GLY A 570 1.05 22.13 5.44
C GLY A 570 -0.14 21.17 5.46
N ILE A 571 -0.63 20.69 4.31
CA ILE A 571 -1.83 19.87 4.19
C ILE A 571 -1.50 18.54 3.50
N VAL A 572 -2.00 17.44 4.03
CA VAL A 572 -1.95 16.13 3.39
C VAL A 572 -3.33 15.71 2.88
N SER A 573 -3.34 14.78 1.94
CA SER A 573 -4.58 14.18 1.43
C SER A 573 -5.29 13.35 2.51
N TYR A 574 -6.56 13.05 2.30
CA TYR A 574 -7.27 12.04 3.05
C TYR A 574 -7.78 10.94 2.10
N PRO A 575 -7.53 9.67 2.42
CA PRO A 575 -6.76 9.15 3.56
C PRO A 575 -5.26 9.46 3.49
N CYS A 576 -4.58 9.41 4.65
CA CYS A 576 -3.12 9.48 4.75
C CYS A 576 -2.62 8.36 5.68
N TRP A 577 -2.21 7.24 5.10
CA TRP A 577 -1.72 6.06 5.80
C TRP A 577 -0.26 6.25 6.22
N ALA A 578 0.13 5.79 7.40
CA ALA A 578 1.54 5.76 7.80
C ALA A 578 2.32 4.62 7.13
N THR A 579 1.64 3.69 6.49
CA THR A 579 2.27 2.60 5.75
C THR A 579 2.58 2.97 4.30
N PHE A 580 3.68 2.42 3.75
CA PHE A 580 4.21 2.73 2.44
C PHE A 580 4.80 1.49 1.74
N PRO A 581 4.69 1.35 0.41
CA PRO A 581 5.16 0.15 -0.26
C PRO A 581 6.68 0.06 -0.44
N TYR A 582 7.41 1.20 -0.34
CA TYR A 582 8.85 1.29 -0.57
C TYR A 582 9.60 1.61 0.71
N TYR A 583 10.89 1.21 0.78
CA TYR A 583 11.78 1.50 1.92
C TYR A 583 12.42 2.90 1.85
N SER A 584 12.26 3.59 0.73
CA SER A 584 12.82 4.90 0.45
C SER A 584 11.93 5.71 -0.49
N THR A 585 12.08 7.01 -0.49
CA THR A 585 11.42 7.94 -1.41
C THR A 585 12.38 8.52 -2.47
N GLY A 586 13.63 8.04 -2.50
CA GLY A 586 14.69 8.53 -3.38
C GLY A 586 15.44 9.74 -2.83
N ALA A 587 16.36 10.31 -3.62
CA ALA A 587 17.14 11.50 -3.29
C ALA A 587 17.45 12.32 -4.54
N GLY A 588 17.77 13.61 -4.37
CA GLY A 588 18.17 14.52 -5.42
C GLY A 588 17.09 14.80 -6.45
N GLU A 589 17.47 15.08 -7.69
CA GLU A 589 16.55 15.26 -8.79
C GLU A 589 15.71 14.01 -9.08
N LEU A 590 16.19 12.85 -8.68
CA LEU A 590 15.46 11.58 -8.78
C LEU A 590 14.54 11.35 -7.58
N ALA A 591 14.64 12.19 -6.54
CA ALA A 591 13.73 12.12 -5.42
C ALA A 591 12.27 12.18 -5.92
N HIS A 592 11.50 11.18 -5.53
CA HIS A 592 10.10 11.04 -5.93
C HIS A 592 9.84 10.75 -7.42
N LYS A 593 10.84 10.80 -8.34
CA LYS A 593 10.59 10.54 -9.77
C LYS A 593 10.09 9.14 -10.05
N GLU A 594 10.69 8.11 -9.45
CA GLU A 594 10.20 6.73 -9.60
C GLU A 594 8.78 6.59 -9.05
N ILE A 595 8.50 7.22 -7.91
CA ILE A 595 7.19 7.25 -7.29
C ILE A 595 6.23 8.09 -8.12
N ALA A 596 6.66 9.25 -8.64
CA ALA A 596 5.86 10.13 -9.50
C ALA A 596 5.48 9.44 -10.83
N LEU A 597 6.40 8.73 -11.46
CA LEU A 597 6.14 7.97 -12.69
C LEU A 597 5.12 6.85 -12.45
N ASN A 598 5.15 6.20 -11.29
CA ASN A 598 4.25 5.10 -10.95
C ASN A 598 2.95 5.57 -10.28
N ASN A 599 3.03 6.47 -9.32
CA ASN A 599 1.88 7.07 -8.63
C ASN A 599 2.32 8.14 -7.61
N PHE A 600 2.49 9.40 -8.02
CA PHE A 600 2.84 10.51 -7.12
C PHE A 600 1.85 10.68 -5.95
N GLN A 601 0.60 10.28 -6.15
CA GLN A 601 -0.44 10.33 -5.11
C GLN A 601 -0.09 9.48 -3.88
N LEU A 602 0.73 8.42 -4.02
CA LEU A 602 1.20 7.62 -2.88
C LEU A 602 1.97 8.43 -1.83
N LEU A 603 2.72 9.45 -2.22
CA LEU A 603 3.38 10.34 -1.25
C LEU A 603 2.36 11.02 -0.34
N LYS A 604 1.23 11.45 -0.92
CA LYS A 604 0.15 12.15 -0.21
C LYS A 604 -0.72 11.23 0.61
N THR A 605 -1.00 10.01 0.12
CA THR A 605 -1.99 9.11 0.71
C THR A 605 -1.38 7.95 1.51
N GLY A 606 -0.11 7.60 1.28
CA GLY A 606 0.40 6.31 1.71
C GLY A 606 -0.33 5.13 1.06
N ASP A 607 -0.09 3.93 1.56
CA ASP A 607 -0.71 2.68 1.09
C ASP A 607 -1.19 1.86 2.30
N PRO A 608 -2.50 1.57 2.45
CA PRO A 608 -3.01 0.77 3.57
C PRO A 608 -2.41 -0.64 3.65
N ASN A 609 -1.82 -1.14 2.57
CA ASN A 609 -1.16 -2.44 2.48
C ASN A 609 0.37 -2.32 2.30
N GLY A 610 0.92 -1.14 2.55
CA GLY A 610 2.36 -0.89 2.48
C GLY A 610 3.15 -1.80 3.41
N LYS A 611 4.37 -2.16 3.01
CA LYS A 611 5.26 -3.07 3.76
C LYS A 611 6.06 -2.37 4.86
N TYR A 612 6.22 -1.06 4.73
CA TYR A 612 7.09 -0.26 5.60
C TYR A 612 6.26 0.78 6.35
N TRP A 613 6.62 1.03 7.60
CA TRP A 613 6.07 2.16 8.34
C TRP A 613 6.85 3.41 7.93
N MET A 614 6.18 4.38 7.34
CA MET A 614 6.78 5.61 6.83
C MET A 614 5.73 6.73 6.90
N PRO A 615 5.51 7.29 8.09
CA PRO A 615 4.49 8.32 8.31
C PRO A 615 4.77 9.57 7.47
N ALA A 616 3.73 10.31 7.13
CA ALA A 616 3.85 11.53 6.36
C ALA A 616 4.29 12.71 7.24
N MET A 617 5.21 13.51 6.71
CA MET A 617 5.49 14.86 7.13
C MET A 617 4.68 15.84 6.28
N SER A 618 4.06 16.81 6.89
CA SER A 618 3.49 17.98 6.22
C SER A 618 4.23 19.22 6.67
N ASP A 619 4.63 20.07 5.74
CA ASP A 619 5.41 21.26 6.02
C ASP A 619 4.84 22.49 5.31
N ALA A 620 5.02 23.64 5.93
CA ALA A 620 4.68 24.93 5.34
C ALA A 620 5.47 26.04 6.05
N PRO A 621 5.88 27.11 5.35
CA PRO A 621 6.36 28.30 6.00
C PRO A 621 5.22 29.00 6.77
N LEU A 622 5.50 29.52 7.96
CA LEU A 622 4.51 30.29 8.74
C LEU A 622 4.02 31.52 7.95
N ARG A 623 4.88 32.08 7.11
CA ARG A 623 4.62 33.14 6.17
C ARG A 623 4.29 32.64 4.77
N GLY A 624 3.43 31.59 4.66
CA GLY A 624 3.00 30.96 3.41
C GLY A 624 1.66 31.44 2.87
N ASN A 625 1.04 32.42 3.51
CA ASN A 625 -0.23 32.97 3.07
C ASN A 625 -0.08 33.65 1.69
N MET A 626 -1.14 33.68 0.88
CA MET A 626 -1.13 34.23 -0.47
C MET A 626 -0.20 33.51 -1.47
N GLY A 627 0.20 32.25 -1.17
CA GLY A 627 1.02 31.42 -2.06
C GLY A 627 2.51 31.71 -2.01
N ARG A 628 3.00 32.41 -0.99
CA ARG A 628 4.43 32.52 -0.75
C ARG A 628 4.99 31.16 -0.28
N HIS A 629 6.13 30.76 -0.88
CA HIS A 629 6.80 29.48 -0.57
C HIS A 629 8.24 29.63 -0.07
N GLU A 630 8.65 30.86 0.34
CA GLU A 630 10.00 31.15 0.77
C GLU A 630 10.21 30.74 2.23
N TRP A 631 11.31 30.09 2.50
CA TRP A 631 11.64 29.53 3.81
C TRP A 631 12.55 30.42 4.66
N PHE A 632 12.98 31.55 4.13
CA PHE A 632 13.83 32.52 4.84
C PHE A 632 13.11 33.85 5.09
N TRP A 633 13.62 34.61 6.04
CA TRP A 633 13.09 35.92 6.37
C TRP A 633 13.27 36.91 5.20
N GLU A 634 12.27 37.72 4.99
CA GLU A 634 12.29 38.87 4.10
C GLU A 634 11.68 40.10 4.77
N PRO A 635 12.17 41.31 4.45
CA PRO A 635 11.61 42.54 5.01
C PRO A 635 10.21 42.82 4.43
N ASN A 636 9.36 43.46 5.24
CA ASN A 636 8.02 43.91 4.86
C ASN A 636 7.08 42.81 4.34
N ASP A 637 7.19 41.60 4.91
CA ASP A 637 6.48 40.41 4.48
C ASP A 637 5.39 39.94 5.49
N GLU A 638 4.96 40.83 6.40
CA GLU A 638 3.96 40.49 7.43
C GLU A 638 2.61 40.07 6.85
N ALA A 639 2.25 40.54 5.65
CA ALA A 639 1.03 40.17 4.94
C ALA A 639 0.99 38.67 4.57
N SER A 640 2.16 38.02 4.44
CA SER A 640 2.29 36.58 4.17
C SER A 640 2.08 35.69 5.40
N LEU A 641 1.93 36.27 6.57
CA LEU A 641 1.69 35.55 7.82
C LEU A 641 0.27 34.94 7.82
N PHE A 642 0.16 33.60 7.99
CA PHE A 642 -1.14 32.95 8.03
C PHE A 642 -2.03 33.46 9.14
N PRO A 643 -3.32 33.77 8.87
CA PRO A 643 -4.32 33.98 9.92
C PRO A 643 -4.51 32.73 10.77
N VAL A 644 -4.91 32.88 12.05
CA VAL A 644 -5.16 31.75 12.96
C VAL A 644 -6.15 30.75 12.38
N LYS A 645 -7.19 31.20 11.67
CA LYS A 645 -8.16 30.32 11.01
C LYS A 645 -7.49 29.38 10.00
N ASN A 646 -6.57 29.88 9.19
CA ASN A 646 -5.84 29.07 8.21
C ASN A 646 -4.86 28.12 8.90
N LEU A 647 -4.17 28.55 9.95
CA LEU A 647 -3.31 27.67 10.76
C LEU A 647 -4.09 26.54 11.42
N MET A 648 -5.33 26.80 11.88
CA MET A 648 -6.22 25.76 12.40
C MET A 648 -6.68 24.79 11.29
N ASP A 649 -6.95 25.28 10.08
CA ASP A 649 -7.28 24.43 8.94
C ASP A 649 -6.08 23.54 8.57
N ILE A 650 -4.87 24.10 8.53
CA ILE A 650 -3.61 23.35 8.34
C ILE A 650 -3.48 22.27 9.43
N TYR A 651 -3.64 22.62 10.72
CA TYR A 651 -3.55 21.66 11.82
C TYR A 651 -4.57 20.51 11.67
N CYS A 652 -5.82 20.80 11.35
CA CYS A 652 -6.84 19.79 11.16
C CYS A 652 -6.61 18.92 9.91
N LYS A 653 -5.97 19.47 8.86
CA LYS A 653 -5.69 18.76 7.59
C LYS A 653 -4.27 18.17 7.51
N SER A 654 -3.48 18.29 8.57
CA SER A 654 -2.18 17.64 8.74
C SER A 654 -2.21 16.67 9.92
N VAL A 655 -2.09 17.18 11.14
CA VAL A 655 -2.15 16.37 12.38
C VAL A 655 -3.47 15.60 12.46
N GLY A 656 -4.59 16.24 12.11
CA GLY A 656 -5.90 15.60 12.04
C GLY A 656 -6.12 14.66 10.83
N ARG A 657 -5.08 14.40 10.04
CA ARG A 657 -5.04 13.43 8.94
C ARG A 657 -3.83 12.50 9.03
N ASN A 658 -3.41 12.18 10.27
CA ASN A 658 -2.36 11.20 10.52
C ASN A 658 -0.96 11.62 10.00
N SER A 659 -0.64 12.90 10.01
CA SER A 659 0.67 13.44 9.58
C SER A 659 1.31 14.25 10.71
N THR A 660 2.63 14.35 10.72
CA THR A 660 3.37 15.26 11.61
C THR A 660 3.57 16.58 10.87
N LEU A 661 3.18 17.69 11.51
CA LEU A 661 3.27 19.03 10.94
C LEU A 661 4.59 19.70 11.36
N ILE A 662 5.31 20.24 10.38
CA ILE A 662 6.51 21.06 10.61
C ILE A 662 6.27 22.46 10.03
N MET A 663 6.29 23.49 10.91
CA MET A 663 6.07 24.88 10.53
C MET A 663 7.40 25.62 10.40
N GLY A 664 7.65 26.22 9.23
CA GLY A 664 8.84 27.02 8.95
C GLY A 664 8.80 28.35 9.73
N LEU A 665 9.84 28.62 10.49
CA LEU A 665 10.06 29.86 11.23
C LEU A 665 11.32 30.55 10.74
N THR A 666 11.27 31.87 10.58
CA THR A 666 12.31 32.64 9.92
C THR A 666 12.82 33.76 10.82
N PRO A 667 13.88 33.55 11.62
CA PRO A 667 14.52 34.63 12.38
C PRO A 667 15.04 35.73 11.45
N ASP A 668 14.94 36.98 11.91
CA ASP A 668 15.36 38.17 11.21
C ASP A 668 16.88 38.43 11.33
N PRO A 669 17.45 39.46 10.65
CA PRO A 669 18.87 39.80 10.76
C PRO A 669 19.32 40.22 12.20
N ASP A 670 18.42 40.61 13.07
CA ASP A 670 18.74 40.83 14.48
C ASP A 670 18.94 39.51 15.27
N GLY A 671 18.50 38.36 14.71
CA GLY A 671 18.54 37.06 15.35
C GLY A 671 17.33 36.74 16.21
N LEU A 672 16.18 37.34 15.93
CA LEU A 672 14.92 37.14 16.63
C LEU A 672 13.83 36.62 15.66
N ILE A 673 12.93 35.78 16.14
CA ILE A 673 11.65 35.58 15.45
C ILE A 673 10.87 36.88 15.52
N PRO A 674 10.38 37.46 14.41
CA PRO A 674 9.67 38.71 14.40
C PRO A 674 8.47 38.75 15.36
N GLU A 675 8.21 39.88 15.97
CA GLU A 675 7.14 40.05 16.98
C GLU A 675 5.74 39.65 16.45
N PRO A 676 5.36 39.98 15.21
CA PRO A 676 4.08 39.52 14.65
C PRO A 676 3.96 38.01 14.59
N ASP A 677 5.07 37.31 14.29
CA ASP A 677 5.13 35.83 14.19
C ASP A 677 5.01 35.22 15.58
N VAL A 678 5.73 35.77 16.60
CA VAL A 678 5.63 35.33 18.01
C VAL A 678 4.19 35.45 18.50
N LYS A 679 3.55 36.60 18.25
CA LYS A 679 2.15 36.81 18.58
C LYS A 679 1.23 35.79 17.91
N ARG A 680 1.39 35.56 16.61
CA ARG A 680 0.59 34.61 15.85
C ARG A 680 0.77 33.17 16.34
N LEU A 681 1.98 32.75 16.63
CA LEU A 681 2.29 31.44 17.19
C LEU A 681 1.57 31.21 18.53
N LYS A 682 1.59 32.24 19.40
CA LYS A 682 0.84 32.17 20.66
C LYS A 682 -0.66 32.10 20.47
N GLU A 683 -1.23 32.93 19.60
CA GLU A 683 -2.67 32.92 19.26
C GLU A 683 -3.10 31.54 18.74
N TRP A 684 -2.26 30.91 17.90
CA TRP A 684 -2.50 29.57 17.35
C TRP A 684 -2.44 28.49 18.44
N GLY A 685 -1.43 28.50 19.28
CA GLY A 685 -1.33 27.58 20.41
C GLY A 685 -2.48 27.68 21.40
N ASP A 686 -2.91 28.90 21.69
CA ASP A 686 -4.07 29.16 22.56
C ASP A 686 -5.37 28.60 21.91
N GLU A 687 -5.54 28.75 20.61
CA GLU A 687 -6.70 28.21 19.88
C GLU A 687 -6.69 26.68 19.80
N ILE A 688 -5.53 26.04 19.60
CA ILE A 688 -5.39 24.57 19.69
C ILE A 688 -5.80 24.09 21.08
N LYS A 689 -5.28 24.71 22.13
CA LYS A 689 -5.65 24.36 23.51
C LYS A 689 -7.16 24.54 23.76
N ARG A 690 -7.74 25.64 23.31
CA ARG A 690 -9.18 25.91 23.44
C ARG A 690 -10.03 24.83 22.79
N ARG A 691 -9.63 24.33 21.59
CA ARG A 691 -10.44 23.35 20.81
C ARG A 691 -10.28 21.90 21.27
N PHE A 692 -9.15 21.54 21.86
CA PHE A 692 -8.81 20.13 22.08
C PHE A 692 -8.56 19.71 23.52
N THR A 693 -8.60 20.63 24.52
CA THR A 693 -8.27 20.28 25.89
C THR A 693 -9.44 19.71 26.70
N ASN A 694 -10.67 20.18 26.45
CA ASN A 694 -11.84 19.82 27.27
C ASN A 694 -12.92 19.16 26.43
N PRO A 695 -12.85 17.83 26.19
CA PRO A 695 -13.91 17.10 25.51
C PRO A 695 -15.18 17.06 26.35
N ILE A 696 -16.35 17.05 25.72
CA ILE A 696 -17.65 16.78 26.36
C ILE A 696 -17.68 15.36 26.92
N GLY A 697 -17.04 14.44 26.24
CA GLY A 697 -16.82 13.07 26.63
C GLY A 697 -15.67 12.44 25.85
N SER A 698 -15.04 11.45 26.45
CA SER A 698 -13.92 10.69 25.86
C SER A 698 -14.01 9.23 26.31
N ILE A 699 -13.58 8.30 25.44
CA ILE A 699 -13.51 6.86 25.73
C ILE A 699 -12.35 6.21 24.97
N THR A 700 -11.78 5.18 25.56
CA THR A 700 -10.91 4.21 24.89
C THR A 700 -11.70 2.94 24.59
N GLY A 701 -11.37 2.20 23.56
CA GLY A 701 -12.10 0.98 23.24
C GLY A 701 -11.43 0.07 22.23
N LYS A 702 -11.98 -1.14 22.11
CA LYS A 702 -11.58 -2.16 21.15
C LYS A 702 -12.80 -2.72 20.44
N GLY A 703 -12.59 -3.26 19.25
CA GLY A 703 -13.61 -3.91 18.45
C GLY A 703 -14.29 -2.99 17.45
N VAL A 704 -15.32 -3.50 16.78
CA VAL A 704 -15.93 -2.86 15.60
C VAL A 704 -17.01 -1.83 15.93
N ILE A 705 -17.50 -1.79 17.17
CA ILE A 705 -18.50 -0.81 17.63
C ILE A 705 -18.03 -0.23 18.96
N ILE A 706 -17.87 1.07 19.03
CA ILE A 706 -17.51 1.81 20.24
C ILE A 706 -18.50 2.96 20.40
N ASP A 707 -19.22 2.97 21.54
CA ASP A 707 -20.23 3.98 21.87
C ASP A 707 -19.73 4.93 22.94
N LEU A 708 -19.56 6.19 22.60
CA LEU A 708 -19.31 7.28 23.53
C LEU A 708 -20.66 7.85 24.01
N LYS A 709 -21.07 7.52 25.23
CA LYS A 709 -22.24 8.10 25.87
C LYS A 709 -21.91 9.48 26.43
N LEU A 710 -22.74 10.45 26.16
CA LEU A 710 -22.60 11.79 26.69
C LEU A 710 -23.43 11.95 27.98
N PRO A 711 -23.04 12.84 28.91
CA PRO A 711 -23.75 13.01 30.22
C PRO A 711 -25.21 13.43 30.06
N GLN A 712 -25.54 14.18 29.02
CA GLN A 712 -26.87 14.63 28.62
C GLN A 712 -26.88 14.85 27.11
N ASN A 713 -28.02 15.18 26.50
CA ASN A 713 -28.02 15.65 25.13
C ASN A 713 -27.14 16.90 25.01
N GLN A 714 -26.14 16.81 24.15
CA GLN A 714 -25.14 17.85 23.93
C GLN A 714 -25.06 18.23 22.48
N LYS A 715 -24.76 19.51 22.20
CA LYS A 715 -24.33 19.91 20.86
C LYS A 715 -22.89 19.46 20.64
N VAL A 716 -22.64 18.68 19.60
CA VAL A 716 -21.34 18.22 19.18
C VAL A 716 -21.09 18.69 17.74
N ASN A 717 -19.91 19.25 17.47
CA ASN A 717 -19.50 19.70 16.14
C ASN A 717 -18.07 19.30 15.78
N GLN A 718 -17.39 18.58 16.68
CA GLN A 718 -16.03 18.10 16.43
C GLN A 718 -15.82 16.75 17.10
N ILE A 719 -15.20 15.83 16.38
CA ILE A 719 -14.77 14.52 16.88
C ILE A 719 -13.28 14.34 16.63
N VAL A 720 -12.61 13.74 17.60
CA VAL A 720 -11.22 13.31 17.51
C VAL A 720 -11.17 11.79 17.73
N LEU A 721 -10.47 11.07 16.85
CA LEU A 721 -10.15 9.66 17.00
C LEU A 721 -8.64 9.47 16.99
N LYS A 722 -8.12 8.53 17.78
CA LYS A 722 -6.73 8.04 17.72
C LYS A 722 -6.71 6.52 17.79
N GLU A 723 -6.03 5.86 16.84
CA GLU A 723 -5.69 4.45 16.96
C GLU A 723 -4.46 4.23 17.83
N ASP A 724 -4.34 3.05 18.42
CA ASP A 724 -3.11 2.57 19.03
C ASP A 724 -2.12 2.14 17.93
N ILE A 725 -1.48 3.11 17.31
CA ILE A 725 -0.56 2.90 16.19
C ILE A 725 0.70 2.11 16.58
N ALA A 726 1.04 2.00 17.88
CA ALA A 726 2.08 1.09 18.33
C ALA A 726 1.78 -0.38 17.97
N LYS A 727 0.51 -0.70 17.71
CA LYS A 727 0.02 -1.99 17.21
C LYS A 727 -0.31 -1.99 15.72
N GLY A 728 0.09 -0.94 15.01
CA GLY A 728 -0.18 -0.73 13.59
C GLY A 728 -1.54 -0.10 13.29
N GLU A 729 -1.66 0.53 12.15
CA GLU A 729 -2.95 1.03 11.64
C GLU A 729 -3.83 -0.15 11.23
N ARG A 730 -4.99 -0.29 11.83
CA ARG A 730 -5.89 -1.44 11.63
C ARG A 730 -7.18 -1.09 10.95
N VAL A 731 -7.77 0.07 11.28
CA VAL A 731 -9.03 0.52 10.69
C VAL A 731 -8.81 0.83 9.21
N ARG A 732 -9.71 0.30 8.34
CA ARG A 732 -9.67 0.50 6.89
C ARG A 732 -10.89 1.24 6.37
N LYS A 733 -12.02 1.10 7.08
CA LYS A 733 -13.26 1.81 6.78
C LYS A 733 -14.09 1.94 8.05
N PHE A 734 -14.65 3.12 8.28
CA PHE A 734 -15.50 3.38 9.44
C PHE A 734 -16.61 4.39 9.13
N VAL A 735 -17.62 4.40 9.98
CA VAL A 735 -18.68 5.43 10.02
C VAL A 735 -18.75 5.98 11.44
N LEU A 736 -18.89 7.30 11.56
CA LEU A 736 -19.31 7.97 12.79
C LEU A 736 -20.78 8.30 12.72
N GLU A 737 -21.51 8.00 13.77
CA GLU A 737 -22.96 8.22 13.90
C GLU A 737 -23.26 8.97 15.21
N GLY A 738 -24.20 9.93 15.15
CA GLY A 738 -24.73 10.61 16.33
C GLY A 738 -26.14 10.11 16.66
N LYS A 739 -26.43 9.86 17.93
CA LYS A 739 -27.76 9.43 18.39
C LYS A 739 -28.60 10.66 18.72
N THR A 740 -29.45 11.07 17.77
CA THR A 740 -30.44 12.15 17.91
C THR A 740 -31.77 11.63 18.45
N SER A 741 -32.74 12.51 18.59
CA SER A 741 -34.14 12.13 18.90
C SER A 741 -34.81 11.26 17.83
N LYS A 742 -34.25 11.27 16.58
CA LYS A 742 -34.75 10.46 15.46
C LYS A 742 -34.02 9.10 15.33
N GLY A 743 -33.04 8.84 16.17
CA GLY A 743 -32.22 7.63 16.14
C GLY A 743 -30.77 7.90 15.76
N TRP A 744 -30.05 6.89 15.20
CA TRP A 744 -28.68 7.02 14.76
C TRP A 744 -28.63 7.69 13.39
N GLU A 745 -27.94 8.84 13.28
CA GLU A 745 -27.75 9.61 12.06
C GLU A 745 -26.25 9.66 11.73
N LYS A 746 -25.90 9.44 10.46
CA LYS A 746 -24.50 9.45 10.00
C LYS A 746 -23.91 10.87 10.08
N ILE A 747 -22.74 10.97 10.71
CA ILE A 747 -21.91 12.18 10.76
C ILE A 747 -20.92 12.17 9.58
N VAL A 748 -20.12 11.11 9.48
CA VAL A 748 -19.13 10.97 8.42
C VAL A 748 -18.78 9.51 8.17
N GLU A 749 -18.30 9.21 6.97
CA GLU A 749 -17.64 7.96 6.60
C GLU A 749 -16.18 8.24 6.31
N GLY A 750 -15.27 7.39 6.83
CA GLY A 750 -13.83 7.54 6.67
C GLY A 750 -13.13 6.21 6.44
N SER A 751 -11.84 6.29 6.09
CA SER A 751 -11.00 5.10 5.82
C SER A 751 -9.80 4.98 6.74
N CYS A 752 -9.14 6.08 7.09
CA CYS A 752 -7.93 6.09 7.91
C CYS A 752 -8.17 6.89 9.21
N ILE A 753 -7.86 6.30 10.34
CA ILE A 753 -7.79 7.01 11.63
C ILE A 753 -6.33 7.34 11.94
N GLY A 754 -5.47 6.33 12.03
CA GLY A 754 -4.06 6.43 12.34
C GLY A 754 -3.79 7.09 13.70
N HIS A 755 -2.67 7.85 13.80
CA HIS A 755 -2.32 8.55 15.03
C HIS A 755 -3.41 9.52 15.49
N LYS A 756 -3.98 10.31 14.55
CA LYS A 756 -5.07 11.24 14.86
C LYS A 756 -5.94 11.53 13.63
N PHE A 757 -7.24 11.45 13.82
CA PHE A 757 -8.27 11.89 12.88
C PHE A 757 -9.13 12.95 13.54
N ILE A 758 -9.26 14.12 12.91
CA ILE A 758 -10.11 15.23 13.36
C ILE A 758 -11.20 15.47 12.32
N HIS A 759 -12.46 15.47 12.73
CA HIS A 759 -13.59 15.79 11.88
C HIS A 759 -14.43 16.92 12.49
N LEU A 760 -14.63 17.96 11.68
CA LEU A 760 -15.46 19.11 11.98
C LEU A 760 -16.74 19.00 11.18
N PHE A 761 -17.91 19.30 11.78
CA PHE A 761 -19.22 19.23 11.15
C PHE A 761 -20.19 20.23 11.77
N ASP A 762 -21.35 20.42 11.13
CA ASP A 762 -22.40 21.26 11.68
C ASP A 762 -22.92 20.73 13.02
N ALA A 763 -23.12 21.62 13.99
CA ALA A 763 -23.45 21.22 15.36
C ALA A 763 -24.74 20.37 15.39
N MET A 764 -24.63 19.17 15.93
CA MET A 764 -25.70 18.19 16.06
C MET A 764 -25.99 17.92 17.54
N GLU A 765 -27.26 17.93 17.94
CA GLU A 765 -27.66 17.57 19.29
C GLU A 765 -27.78 16.06 19.43
N VAL A 766 -26.93 15.46 20.27
CA VAL A 766 -26.80 14.01 20.41
C VAL A 766 -26.67 13.57 21.86
N SER A 767 -27.20 12.37 22.18
CA SER A 767 -27.05 11.70 23.47
C SER A 767 -25.85 10.73 23.49
N SER A 768 -25.37 10.32 22.34
CA SER A 768 -24.23 9.43 22.16
C SER A 768 -23.61 9.66 20.80
N VAL A 769 -22.32 9.34 20.67
CA VAL A 769 -21.63 9.23 19.39
C VAL A 769 -21.08 7.81 19.25
N ARG A 770 -21.21 7.21 18.08
CA ARG A 770 -20.78 5.83 17.78
C ARG A 770 -19.70 5.83 16.71
N LEU A 771 -18.62 5.12 16.97
CA LEU A 771 -17.69 4.65 15.96
C LEU A 771 -18.12 3.23 15.55
N LYS A 772 -18.41 3.03 14.27
CA LYS A 772 -18.69 1.73 13.65
C LYS A 772 -17.60 1.44 12.61
N VAL A 773 -16.72 0.50 12.90
CA VAL A 773 -15.70 0.05 11.95
C VAL A 773 -16.32 -0.97 11.02
N LEU A 774 -16.24 -0.69 9.72
CA LEU A 774 -16.81 -1.53 8.66
C LEU A 774 -15.76 -2.50 8.09
N GLU A 775 -14.48 -2.07 8.06
CA GLU A 775 -13.36 -2.88 7.57
C GLU A 775 -12.13 -2.62 8.44
N SER A 776 -11.40 -3.67 8.79
CA SER A 776 -10.16 -3.57 9.58
C SER A 776 -9.20 -4.72 9.29
N ASN A 777 -7.90 -4.44 9.48
CA ASN A 777 -6.85 -5.46 9.47
C ASN A 777 -6.54 -5.87 10.93
N GLY A 778 -7.29 -6.84 11.44
CA GLY A 778 -7.30 -7.24 12.83
C GLY A 778 -8.26 -6.42 13.71
N GLU A 779 -8.30 -6.71 15.03
CA GLU A 779 -9.21 -6.05 15.96
C GLU A 779 -8.86 -4.56 16.13
N PRO A 780 -9.79 -3.62 15.83
CA PRO A 780 -9.56 -2.19 16.04
C PRO A 780 -9.16 -1.85 17.48
N GLN A 781 -8.18 -0.96 17.64
CA GLN A 781 -7.67 -0.50 18.94
C GLN A 781 -7.72 1.02 18.96
N ILE A 782 -8.66 1.62 19.68
CA ILE A 782 -8.87 3.06 19.75
C ILE A 782 -8.35 3.57 21.10
N LEU A 783 -7.33 4.42 21.06
CA LEU A 783 -6.75 5.08 22.25
C LEU A 783 -7.57 6.26 22.70
N ASP A 784 -8.17 6.99 21.79
CA ASP A 784 -8.98 8.17 22.09
C ASP A 784 -10.15 8.27 21.10
N PHE A 785 -11.33 8.38 21.64
CA PHE A 785 -12.53 8.77 20.94
C PHE A 785 -13.21 9.88 21.74
N SER A 786 -13.01 11.11 21.31
CA SER A 786 -13.44 12.31 22.02
C SER A 786 -14.41 13.16 21.19
N ALA A 787 -15.42 13.73 21.86
CA ALA A 787 -16.40 14.63 21.27
C ALA A 787 -16.30 16.03 21.89
N PHE A 788 -16.45 17.06 21.05
CA PHE A 788 -16.31 18.47 21.45
C PHE A 788 -17.46 19.32 20.88
N ASN A 789 -17.70 20.46 21.53
CA ASN A 789 -18.47 21.56 21.00
C ASN A 789 -17.58 22.81 20.97
N THR A 790 -17.09 23.16 19.79
CA THR A 790 -16.20 24.28 19.59
C THR A 790 -16.94 25.37 18.84
N VAL A 791 -17.16 26.51 19.48
CA VAL A 791 -17.72 27.68 18.83
C VAL A 791 -16.61 28.39 18.06
N GLU A 792 -16.81 28.68 16.77
CA GLU A 792 -15.89 29.55 16.03
C GLU A 792 -15.93 30.94 16.67
N LYS A 793 -14.77 31.52 16.96
CA LYS A 793 -14.63 32.90 17.39
C LYS A 793 -14.48 33.82 16.20
#